data_3a3c7e5a004bf3b070a84f2e1f2a52f0
#
_entry.id   3a3c7e5a004bf3b070a84f2e1f2a52f0
#
_cell.length_a   1.000
_cell.length_b   1.000
_cell.length_c   1.000
_cell.angle_alpha   90.00
_cell.angle_beta   90.00
_cell.angle_gamma   90.00
#
_symmetry.space_group_name_H-M   'P 1'
#
loop_
_entity.id
_entity.type
_entity.pdbx_description
1 polymer ?
#
loop_
_entity_poly.entity_id
_entity_poly.type
_entity_poly.pdbx_seq_one_letter_code
_entity_poly.pdbx_strand_id
1 'polypeptide(L)'
;MVNMEKLPPDAYSTEDLELFNKLTEKNILTLLIYNRKVLCGGKSYSIIDRPELRDGIITAPAEIFTLLEGVTLNENVLTCGECSLDLCKCDLRIPLYERSGKIYVPVSDIAEALEFSHICLYQGRVIAVGVPADIEKFRTAVKKTPTLGFAAAAAVTGKYDACKFTHEDYKAARDQWRKLLVGSIENIDRKDEGINKKLKALTQNAEKLINSMNHSDGAPILWGDAPPTESGDLITQYQNIVSLAIAYGTYGTDFYLNDSLKEGILYALCWMYENMYGEAEIKGCGWRSINLFNWWDWYVGANEALTDTLLIMESCLTKEQIHKYMKLPKYLLDNWRLKYTQDQCSGRMAVGTKCALILEDPERLAIAANDYHILLNVVSEGPGTHTDYSNYQHGFPYNLMYGASCINRVLRVGSCLTGTPLEFTSYRVYNIYDQFKYMFDAAAFRGRGFVCFNGRASCVPEMEKGYELVDLFAHILGTFGSEEDEAVRRFIKYSMATEEQKESIKSRCSISSYSAIRDALSDDTIPSEDTRNYAHAWFSADRATQHRADYAFLLSMPSYRHISYECINHNNVTGWYMNDGALYLYTKTDDHEFDGINFVRNDRIAYHIPGTTTDSRQRPAVSISEGWYPENDRVGCMDFEKNYITAGMDYSAYNCEIAEMKEDIGYGAGNPQFINDLTAKKAYFMFDDECVCLGAGISSTMNSDISTTVEHRRLVKLQNNPYGSDKISINGEIITDNTFDLQIDDPSYACMEDFAGYVFIDAPKITVSKYLCAPDYDSNDGYSPVPKPEKVTRPFVEITIEHGKNPQNASYAYAILPYADDEKLKKYAKDPDFEILSNTNKIQAVKEKNLGITGIVFYEAGECAGIKANKPCIVTFKENADGFKIKICEPTNKTDKLEIEIFKKLKLLSCDDRYKINCGDTTVLNLNTSLSTGEGYEAVFTEIGA
;
A
#
# COMPACT_ATOMS: atom_id res chain seq x y z
N MET A 1 -9.06 23.45 -1.64
CA MET A 1 -7.69 23.84 -2.00
C MET A 1 -6.82 23.44 -0.81
N VAL A 2 -6.26 22.26 -0.86
CA VAL A 2 -5.27 21.81 0.13
C VAL A 2 -4.05 22.70 -0.04
N ASN A 3 -3.65 23.35 1.03
CA ASN A 3 -2.55 24.29 1.04
C ASN A 3 -1.24 23.48 0.95
N MET A 4 -0.71 23.38 -0.26
CA MET A 4 0.54 22.65 -0.54
C MET A 4 1.78 23.22 0.19
N GLU A 5 1.62 24.32 0.95
CA GLU A 5 2.66 24.87 1.83
C GLU A 5 2.88 24.09 3.13
N LYS A 6 1.98 23.16 3.47
CA LYS A 6 2.16 22.21 4.57
C LYS A 6 2.61 20.86 4.04
N LEU A 7 3.69 20.86 3.30
CA LEU A 7 4.40 19.62 3.03
C LEU A 7 4.96 19.10 4.35
N PRO A 8 4.86 17.79 4.57
CA PRO A 8 5.49 17.20 5.71
C PRO A 8 6.99 17.26 5.54
N PRO A 9 7.61 17.01 6.53
CA PRO A 9 8.84 17.49 7.06
C PRO A 9 10.07 16.75 6.55
N ASP A 10 10.32 16.71 5.25
CA ASP A 10 11.66 17.00 4.78
C ASP A 10 11.96 18.52 4.94
N ALA A 11 10.98 19.25 5.44
CA ALA A 11 11.06 20.59 5.92
C ALA A 11 11.73 20.66 7.30
N TYR A 12 12.97 20.17 7.39
CA TYR A 12 13.84 20.80 8.34
C TYR A 12 14.13 22.18 7.78
N SER A 13 13.92 23.18 8.61
CA SER A 13 14.32 24.54 8.25
C SER A 13 15.87 24.65 8.21
N THR A 14 16.39 25.67 7.57
CA THR A 14 17.83 25.95 7.65
C THR A 14 18.28 26.09 9.10
N GLU A 15 17.41 26.65 9.97
CA GLU A 15 17.65 26.78 11.40
C GLU A 15 17.72 25.41 12.10
N ASP A 16 16.90 24.44 11.70
CA ASP A 16 16.96 23.07 12.27
C ASP A 16 18.29 22.39 11.92
N LEU A 17 18.76 22.58 10.69
CA LEU A 17 20.05 22.03 10.25
C LEU A 17 21.21 22.71 10.99
N GLU A 18 21.15 24.01 11.17
CA GLU A 18 22.15 24.76 11.94
C GLU A 18 22.16 24.34 13.40
N LEU A 19 20.98 24.16 14.00
CA LEU A 19 20.83 23.64 15.36
C LEU A 19 21.41 22.23 15.49
N PHE A 20 21.09 21.33 14.55
CA PHE A 20 21.64 19.98 14.52
C PHE A 20 23.17 20.01 14.44
N ASN A 21 23.74 20.75 13.49
CA ASN A 21 25.18 20.86 13.31
C ASN A 21 25.85 21.37 14.59
N LYS A 22 25.28 22.39 15.23
CA LYS A 22 25.80 22.94 16.49
C LYS A 22 25.76 21.92 17.64
N LEU A 23 24.73 21.10 17.72
CA LEU A 23 24.64 20.04 18.74
C LEU A 23 25.67 18.93 18.51
N THR A 24 26.04 18.67 17.25
CA THR A 24 26.94 17.57 16.85
C THR A 24 28.39 18.03 16.63
N GLU A 25 28.73 19.32 16.81
CA GLU A 25 30.10 19.83 16.74
C GLU A 25 31.07 19.17 17.74
N LYS A 26 30.54 18.61 18.82
CA LYS A 26 31.29 17.85 19.78
C LYS A 26 31.43 16.39 19.37
N ASN A 27 32.00 15.58 20.25
CA ASN A 27 32.25 14.14 20.05
C ASN A 27 30.93 13.34 20.08
N ILE A 28 30.07 13.59 19.10
CA ILE A 28 28.82 12.86 18.86
C ILE A 28 28.91 12.15 17.52
N LEU A 29 28.81 10.82 17.56
CA LEU A 29 28.71 9.95 16.41
C LEU A 29 27.22 9.84 15.99
N THR A 30 26.91 10.21 14.75
CA THR A 30 25.55 10.10 14.18
C THR A 30 25.57 9.16 12.99
N LEU A 31 24.69 8.17 13.05
CA LEU A 31 24.52 7.13 12.04
C LEU A 31 23.11 7.20 11.48
N LEU A 32 22.99 6.90 10.21
CA LEU A 32 21.73 6.68 9.53
C LEU A 32 21.76 5.29 8.89
N ILE A 33 20.75 4.46 9.10
CA ILE A 33 20.69 3.13 8.52
C ILE A 33 20.84 3.18 6.99
N TYR A 34 21.49 2.17 6.44
CA TYR A 34 21.78 1.99 5.01
C TYR A 34 22.65 3.10 4.39
N ASN A 35 23.24 4.00 5.17
CA ASN A 35 24.12 5.03 4.66
C ASN A 35 25.60 4.68 4.95
N ARG A 36 26.45 4.84 3.93
CA ARG A 36 27.90 4.70 4.06
C ARG A 36 28.59 5.95 4.58
N LYS A 37 27.86 7.03 4.84
CA LYS A 37 28.37 8.23 5.50
C LYS A 37 27.89 8.26 6.95
N VAL A 38 28.78 8.67 7.81
CA VAL A 38 28.50 8.90 9.22
C VAL A 38 29.06 10.26 9.61
N LEU A 39 28.47 10.89 10.62
CA LEU A 39 28.98 12.15 11.18
C LEU A 39 29.60 11.89 12.54
N CYS A 40 30.76 12.49 12.80
CA CYS A 40 31.34 12.52 14.14
C CYS A 40 32.08 13.86 14.36
N GLY A 41 31.77 14.53 15.46
CA GLY A 41 32.36 15.83 15.77
C GLY A 41 32.16 16.87 14.66
N GLY A 42 31.00 16.90 14.01
CA GLY A 42 30.68 17.79 12.89
C GLY A 42 31.35 17.44 11.57
N LYS A 43 32.12 16.34 11.50
CA LYS A 43 32.80 15.91 10.28
C LYS A 43 32.12 14.68 9.70
N SER A 44 32.09 14.62 8.35
CA SER A 44 31.58 13.46 7.61
C SER A 44 32.71 12.46 7.32
N TYR A 45 32.44 11.20 7.57
CA TYR A 45 33.32 10.07 7.28
C TYR A 45 32.61 9.09 6.36
N SER A 46 33.35 8.46 5.45
CA SER A 46 32.83 7.35 4.64
C SER A 46 33.25 6.03 5.27
N ILE A 47 32.30 5.13 5.40
CA ILE A 47 32.53 3.76 5.91
C ILE A 47 32.35 2.75 4.78
N ILE A 48 33.09 1.64 4.87
CA ILE A 48 33.11 0.63 3.81
C ILE A 48 31.77 -0.08 3.70
N ASP A 49 31.10 -0.29 4.84
CA ASP A 49 29.82 -0.96 4.90
C ASP A 49 28.81 -0.15 5.75
N ARG A 50 27.53 -0.36 5.53
CA ARG A 50 26.46 0.52 6.02
C ARG A 50 25.84 -0.02 7.32
N PRO A 51 25.36 0.85 8.24
CA PRO A 51 24.51 0.44 9.35
C PRO A 51 23.21 -0.18 8.82
N GLU A 52 22.65 -1.14 9.55
CA GLU A 52 21.44 -1.86 9.23
C GLU A 52 20.47 -1.85 10.40
N LEU A 53 19.18 -2.07 10.10
CA LEU A 53 18.18 -2.36 11.12
C LEU A 53 17.98 -3.87 11.17
N ARG A 54 18.12 -4.46 12.34
CA ARG A 54 17.89 -5.89 12.58
C ARG A 54 17.09 -6.06 13.87
N ASP A 55 15.94 -6.74 13.77
CA ASP A 55 14.99 -6.89 14.89
C ASP A 55 14.63 -5.56 15.61
N GLY A 56 14.53 -4.47 14.83
CA GLY A 56 14.25 -3.14 15.33
C GLY A 56 15.44 -2.43 16.01
N ILE A 57 16.65 -3.01 15.96
CA ILE A 57 17.87 -2.46 16.56
C ILE A 57 18.85 -2.06 15.45
N ILE A 58 19.43 -0.87 15.55
CA ILE A 58 20.47 -0.42 14.62
C ILE A 58 21.75 -1.19 14.92
N THR A 59 22.24 -1.93 13.91
CA THR A 59 23.52 -2.60 13.92
C THR A 59 24.48 -1.92 12.95
N ALA A 60 25.76 -1.91 13.26
CA ALA A 60 26.78 -1.31 12.42
C ALA A 60 28.14 -2.01 12.61
N PRO A 61 29.10 -1.84 11.67
CA PRO A 61 30.44 -2.34 11.87
C PRO A 61 31.05 -1.77 13.15
N ALA A 62 31.62 -2.63 14.00
CA ALA A 62 32.19 -2.24 15.30
C ALA A 62 33.24 -1.12 15.20
N GLU A 63 33.97 -1.08 14.09
CA GLU A 63 35.01 -0.06 13.85
C GLU A 63 34.50 1.38 13.84
N ILE A 64 33.20 1.60 13.63
CA ILE A 64 32.65 2.98 13.62
C ILE A 64 32.79 3.69 14.96
N PHE A 65 32.85 2.93 16.06
CA PHE A 65 33.03 3.50 17.39
C PHE A 65 34.42 4.15 17.57
N THR A 66 35.41 3.76 16.76
CA THR A 66 36.75 4.39 16.79
C THR A 66 36.75 5.84 16.30
N LEU A 67 35.63 6.31 15.72
CA LEU A 67 35.44 7.73 15.40
C LEU A 67 35.15 8.58 16.63
N LEU A 68 34.67 7.98 17.72
CA LEU A 68 34.51 8.65 19.01
C LEU A 68 35.88 8.84 19.67
N GLU A 69 36.11 10.02 20.25
CA GLU A 69 37.36 10.34 20.93
C GLU A 69 37.57 9.41 22.11
N GLY A 70 38.77 8.83 22.19
CA GLY A 70 39.17 7.91 23.23
C GLY A 70 38.78 6.45 23.02
N VAL A 71 38.07 6.12 21.95
CA VAL A 71 37.71 4.74 21.63
C VAL A 71 38.74 4.12 20.67
N THR A 72 39.20 2.90 21.00
CA THR A 72 40.06 2.11 20.12
C THR A 72 39.50 0.70 19.95
N LEU A 73 39.76 0.09 18.80
CA LEU A 73 39.41 -1.29 18.50
C LEU A 73 40.69 -2.05 18.16
N ASN A 74 41.02 -3.09 18.97
CA ASN A 74 42.12 -3.99 18.73
C ASN A 74 41.57 -5.41 18.63
N GLU A 75 41.69 -6.00 17.45
CA GLU A 75 41.06 -7.30 17.10
C GLU A 75 39.53 -7.20 17.36
N ASN A 76 39.03 -7.82 18.42
CA ASN A 76 37.61 -7.82 18.80
C ASN A 76 37.39 -7.16 20.16
N VAL A 77 38.30 -6.29 20.62
CA VAL A 77 38.18 -5.58 21.89
C VAL A 77 38.08 -4.09 21.66
N LEU A 78 36.94 -3.52 22.00
CA LEU A 78 36.70 -2.08 22.07
C LEU A 78 37.13 -1.58 23.44
N THR A 79 37.90 -0.49 23.48
CA THR A 79 38.29 0.17 24.74
C THR A 79 37.98 1.66 24.71
N CYS A 80 37.54 2.20 25.84
CA CYS A 80 37.34 3.63 26.07
C CYS A 80 37.70 3.98 27.53
N GLY A 81 38.79 4.68 27.74
CA GLY A 81 39.31 4.96 29.10
C GLY A 81 39.62 3.65 29.85
N GLU A 82 38.96 3.44 30.99
CA GLU A 82 39.08 2.22 31.80
C GLU A 82 38.13 1.09 31.33
N CYS A 83 37.15 1.41 30.46
CA CYS A 83 36.22 0.43 29.94
C CYS A 83 36.88 -0.41 28.84
N SER A 84 36.67 -1.75 28.87
CA SER A 84 37.15 -2.69 27.89
C SER A 84 36.07 -3.73 27.61
N LEU A 85 35.65 -3.84 26.35
CA LEU A 85 34.59 -4.73 25.90
C LEU A 85 35.11 -5.73 24.87
N ASP A 86 35.18 -6.98 25.26
CA ASP A 86 35.49 -8.11 24.36
C ASP A 86 34.21 -8.53 23.65
N LEU A 87 34.09 -8.17 22.36
CA LEU A 87 32.89 -8.42 21.55
C LEU A 87 32.52 -9.90 21.47
N CYS A 88 33.50 -10.81 21.58
CA CYS A 88 33.22 -12.24 21.55
C CYS A 88 32.63 -12.80 22.86
N LYS A 89 32.61 -12.01 23.94
CA LYS A 89 32.18 -12.43 25.27
C LYS A 89 31.05 -11.59 25.87
N CYS A 90 30.65 -10.51 25.20
CA CYS A 90 29.57 -9.66 25.70
C CYS A 90 28.18 -10.27 25.47
N ASP A 91 27.30 -10.07 26.44
CA ASP A 91 25.87 -10.41 26.32
C ASP A 91 25.13 -9.24 25.65
N LEU A 92 24.70 -9.45 24.41
CA LEU A 92 24.09 -8.43 23.56
C LEU A 92 22.66 -8.84 23.22
N ARG A 93 21.77 -7.88 23.04
CA ARG A 93 20.36 -8.12 22.68
C ARG A 93 20.21 -8.84 21.35
N ILE A 94 21.15 -8.61 20.43
CA ILE A 94 21.23 -9.33 19.14
C ILE A 94 22.61 -9.96 19.04
N PRO A 95 22.72 -11.23 18.60
CA PRO A 95 23.99 -11.88 18.36
C PRO A 95 24.83 -11.10 17.34
N LEU A 96 26.14 -11.07 17.58
CA LEU A 96 27.08 -10.55 16.59
C LEU A 96 26.98 -11.36 15.29
N TYR A 97 27.16 -10.69 14.19
CA TYR A 97 27.26 -11.35 12.90
C TYR A 97 28.35 -10.70 12.04
N GLU A 98 28.87 -11.45 11.11
CA GLU A 98 29.87 -10.97 10.18
C GLU A 98 29.25 -10.69 8.82
N ARG A 99 29.61 -9.54 8.24
CA ARG A 99 29.23 -9.18 6.89
C ARG A 99 30.39 -8.46 6.20
N SER A 100 30.71 -8.87 4.98
CA SER A 100 31.81 -8.25 4.20
C SER A 100 33.16 -8.21 4.96
N GLY A 101 33.41 -9.20 5.82
CA GLY A 101 34.62 -9.27 6.68
C GLY A 101 34.60 -8.26 7.83
N LYS A 102 33.44 -7.76 8.23
CA LYS A 102 33.25 -6.83 9.37
C LYS A 102 32.30 -7.41 10.40
N ILE A 103 32.64 -7.21 11.68
CA ILE A 103 31.79 -7.62 12.79
C ILE A 103 30.75 -6.52 13.01
N TYR A 104 29.49 -6.88 12.87
CA TYR A 104 28.34 -6.03 13.15
C TYR A 104 27.89 -6.15 14.60
N VAL A 105 27.69 -5.02 15.23
CA VAL A 105 27.32 -4.89 16.64
C VAL A 105 26.08 -4.04 16.81
N PRO A 106 25.20 -4.32 17.79
CA PRO A 106 24.10 -3.45 18.13
C PRO A 106 24.62 -2.13 18.74
N VAL A 107 24.38 -1.03 18.03
CA VAL A 107 24.99 0.28 18.33
C VAL A 107 24.64 0.79 19.71
N SER A 108 23.40 0.65 20.15
CA SER A 108 22.95 1.08 21.48
C SER A 108 23.63 0.30 22.61
N ASP A 109 23.75 -1.02 22.46
CA ASP A 109 24.33 -1.90 23.49
C ASP A 109 25.84 -1.62 23.69
N ILE A 110 26.53 -1.43 22.55
CA ILE A 110 27.96 -1.06 22.60
C ILE A 110 28.16 0.34 23.18
N ALA A 111 27.29 1.29 22.81
CA ALA A 111 27.34 2.64 23.39
C ALA A 111 27.21 2.59 24.92
N GLU A 112 26.21 1.88 25.45
CA GLU A 112 25.99 1.73 26.89
C GLU A 112 27.14 1.00 27.57
N ALA A 113 27.67 -0.07 26.97
CA ALA A 113 28.80 -0.83 27.52
C ALA A 113 30.12 -0.03 27.56
N LEU A 114 30.25 0.99 26.71
CA LEU A 114 31.38 1.95 26.71
C LEU A 114 31.08 3.23 27.50
N GLU A 115 30.03 3.25 28.31
CA GLU A 115 29.57 4.41 29.14
C GLU A 115 29.16 5.65 28.32
N PHE A 116 28.81 5.48 27.03
CA PHE A 116 28.15 6.49 26.24
C PHE A 116 26.63 6.40 26.40
N SER A 117 25.96 7.52 26.15
CA SER A 117 24.51 7.57 25.97
C SER A 117 24.16 7.65 24.49
N HIS A 118 22.91 7.29 24.17
CA HIS A 118 22.40 7.38 22.80
C HIS A 118 20.99 7.99 22.77
N ILE A 119 20.59 8.46 21.59
CA ILE A 119 19.22 8.86 21.26
C ILE A 119 18.87 8.38 19.86
N CYS A 120 17.73 7.72 19.75
CA CYS A 120 17.16 7.36 18.44
C CYS A 120 16.25 8.48 17.96
N LEU A 121 16.40 8.85 16.69
CA LEU A 121 15.69 9.91 16.01
C LEU A 121 15.04 9.35 14.75
N TYR A 122 14.13 10.12 14.17
CA TYR A 122 13.52 9.75 12.91
C TYR A 122 12.97 8.31 12.93
N GLN A 123 12.07 8.03 13.88
CA GLN A 123 11.44 6.72 14.08
C GLN A 123 12.45 5.56 14.27
N GLY A 124 13.56 5.82 14.94
CA GLY A 124 14.59 4.81 15.19
C GLY A 124 15.59 4.59 14.06
N ARG A 125 15.59 5.40 13.01
CA ARG A 125 16.45 5.24 11.82
C ARG A 125 17.76 5.98 11.88
N VAL A 126 17.79 7.02 12.68
CA VAL A 126 19.01 7.78 13.03
C VAL A 126 19.34 7.51 14.47
N ILE A 127 20.58 7.18 14.77
CA ILE A 127 21.07 7.08 16.14
C ILE A 127 22.23 8.05 16.32
N ALA A 128 22.17 8.85 17.38
CA ALA A 128 23.27 9.69 17.85
C ALA A 128 23.83 9.11 19.14
N VAL A 129 25.15 8.93 19.22
CA VAL A 129 25.90 8.37 20.35
C VAL A 129 26.93 9.39 20.82
N GLY A 130 27.00 9.63 22.10
CA GLY A 130 27.94 10.58 22.67
C GLY A 130 27.96 10.53 24.20
N VAL A 131 28.76 11.39 24.83
CA VAL A 131 28.77 11.47 26.30
C VAL A 131 27.41 11.87 26.87
N PRO A 132 27.00 11.32 28.04
CA PRO A 132 25.65 11.50 28.57
C PRO A 132 25.17 12.95 28.63
N ALA A 133 26.04 13.90 29.04
CA ALA A 133 25.68 15.31 29.15
C ALA A 133 25.36 15.98 27.80
N ASP A 134 25.99 15.58 26.72
CA ASP A 134 25.74 16.14 25.39
C ASP A 134 24.51 15.49 24.72
N ILE A 135 24.31 14.19 24.92
CA ILE A 135 23.08 13.52 24.49
C ILE A 135 21.84 14.07 25.23
N GLU A 136 21.93 14.42 26.49
CA GLU A 136 20.79 15.03 27.20
C GLU A 136 20.43 16.42 26.65
N LYS A 137 21.45 17.23 26.26
CA LYS A 137 21.19 18.48 25.52
C LYS A 137 20.51 18.21 24.19
N PHE A 138 20.96 17.20 23.48
CA PHE A 138 20.37 16.78 22.19
C PHE A 138 18.90 16.35 22.39
N ARG A 139 18.63 15.52 23.40
CA ARG A 139 17.29 15.05 23.77
C ARG A 139 16.34 16.21 24.11
N THR A 140 16.86 17.22 24.83
CA THR A 140 16.10 18.43 25.14
C THR A 140 15.77 19.26 23.90
N ALA A 141 16.71 19.36 22.95
CA ALA A 141 16.48 20.07 21.69
C ALA A 141 15.43 19.37 20.80
N VAL A 142 15.50 18.05 20.67
CA VAL A 142 14.52 17.25 19.90
C VAL A 142 13.10 17.41 20.43
N LYS A 143 12.91 17.45 21.76
CA LYS A 143 11.58 17.72 22.35
C LYS A 143 10.99 19.07 21.96
N LYS A 144 11.85 20.07 21.71
CA LYS A 144 11.43 21.43 21.31
C LYS A 144 11.30 21.59 19.80
N THR A 145 12.03 20.79 19.04
CA THR A 145 12.15 20.84 17.57
C THR A 145 11.99 19.44 17.03
N PRO A 146 10.75 18.92 16.86
CA PRO A 146 10.51 17.56 16.37
C PRO A 146 11.13 17.27 14.99
N THR A 147 11.29 18.29 14.16
CA THR A 147 11.91 18.27 12.84
C THR A 147 13.43 18.01 12.86
N LEU A 148 14.05 18.06 14.04
CA LEU A 148 15.50 17.87 14.18
C LEU A 148 15.97 16.47 13.74
N GLY A 149 15.10 15.45 13.81
CA GLY A 149 15.39 14.12 13.30
C GLY A 149 15.57 14.08 11.78
N PHE A 150 14.82 14.89 11.05
CA PHE A 150 14.96 15.04 9.60
C PHE A 150 16.21 15.85 9.25
N ALA A 151 16.49 16.89 10.00
CA ALA A 151 17.74 17.65 9.86
C ALA A 151 18.96 16.76 10.09
N ALA A 152 18.89 15.81 11.03
CA ALA A 152 19.93 14.82 11.28
C ALA A 152 20.14 13.90 10.07
N ALA A 153 19.08 13.37 9.51
CA ALA A 153 19.15 12.54 8.31
C ALA A 153 19.75 13.32 7.11
N ALA A 154 19.28 14.55 6.89
CA ALA A 154 19.77 15.44 5.85
C ALA A 154 21.25 15.82 6.02
N ALA A 155 21.71 16.05 7.25
CA ALA A 155 23.11 16.36 7.55
C ALA A 155 24.03 15.16 7.22
N VAL A 156 23.60 13.93 7.54
CA VAL A 156 24.35 12.71 7.21
C VAL A 156 24.44 12.51 5.70
N THR A 157 23.31 12.69 4.98
CA THR A 157 23.26 12.47 3.54
C THR A 157 23.95 13.55 2.72
N GLY A 158 24.03 14.77 3.25
CA GLY A 158 24.53 15.94 2.53
C GLY A 158 23.49 16.57 1.60
N LYS A 159 23.77 17.82 1.17
CA LYS A 159 22.92 18.51 0.20
C LYS A 159 23.03 17.87 -1.18
N TYR A 160 21.89 17.74 -1.81
CA TYR A 160 21.74 17.29 -3.16
C TYR A 160 22.30 18.31 -4.15
N ASP A 161 23.24 17.93 -4.99
CA ASP A 161 23.88 18.84 -5.94
C ASP A 161 23.93 18.22 -7.34
N ALA A 162 22.85 18.44 -8.11
CA ALA A 162 22.76 18.00 -9.51
C ALA A 162 23.83 18.64 -10.40
N CYS A 163 24.42 19.78 -9.98
CA CYS A 163 25.50 20.46 -10.72
C CYS A 163 26.82 19.66 -10.75
N LYS A 164 26.94 18.60 -9.92
CA LYS A 164 28.11 17.71 -9.91
C LYS A 164 27.96 16.49 -10.83
N PHE A 165 26.85 16.36 -11.54
CA PHE A 165 26.65 15.27 -12.49
C PHE A 165 27.58 15.43 -13.68
N THR A 166 28.50 14.49 -13.87
CA THR A 166 29.47 14.49 -14.96
C THR A 166 28.87 13.78 -16.19
N HIS A 167 29.56 13.93 -17.34
CA HIS A 167 29.21 13.18 -18.56
C HIS A 167 29.19 11.63 -18.30
N GLU A 168 30.16 11.14 -17.51
CA GLU A 168 30.23 9.72 -17.19
C GLU A 168 29.05 9.28 -16.28
N ASP A 169 28.59 10.15 -15.36
CA ASP A 169 27.39 9.87 -14.55
C ASP A 169 26.14 9.79 -15.43
N TYR A 170 25.98 10.71 -16.40
CA TYR A 170 24.87 10.64 -17.37
C TYR A 170 24.92 9.35 -18.17
N LYS A 171 26.09 8.95 -18.64
CA LYS A 171 26.28 7.71 -19.39
C LYS A 171 25.97 6.49 -18.54
N ALA A 172 26.51 6.43 -17.31
CA ALA A 172 26.25 5.34 -16.38
C ALA A 172 24.74 5.19 -16.08
N ALA A 173 24.05 6.30 -15.83
CA ALA A 173 22.62 6.30 -15.58
C ALA A 173 21.80 5.83 -16.81
N ARG A 174 22.17 6.27 -18.04
CA ARG A 174 21.54 5.77 -19.29
C ARG A 174 21.76 4.27 -19.47
N ASP A 175 22.97 3.78 -19.19
CA ASP A 175 23.30 2.36 -19.28
C ASP A 175 22.52 1.54 -18.26
N GLN A 176 22.35 2.04 -17.04
CA GLN A 176 21.51 1.38 -16.02
C GLN A 176 20.03 1.35 -16.44
N TRP A 177 19.49 2.48 -16.95
CA TRP A 177 18.11 2.51 -17.44
C TRP A 177 17.89 1.51 -18.59
N ARG A 178 18.84 1.44 -19.53
CA ARG A 178 18.80 0.46 -20.63
C ARG A 178 18.77 -0.96 -20.10
N LYS A 179 19.59 -1.29 -19.07
CA LYS A 179 19.57 -2.63 -18.44
C LYS A 179 18.22 -2.97 -17.81
N LEU A 180 17.51 -2.00 -17.25
CA LEU A 180 16.16 -2.23 -16.74
C LEU A 180 15.18 -2.62 -17.85
N LEU A 181 15.37 -2.11 -19.06
CA LEU A 181 14.48 -2.38 -20.20
C LEU A 181 14.80 -3.68 -20.94
N VAL A 182 16.07 -3.93 -21.20
CA VAL A 182 16.51 -5.02 -22.10
C VAL A 182 17.30 -6.13 -21.39
N GLY A 183 17.49 -6.01 -20.09
CA GLY A 183 18.37 -6.90 -19.31
C GLY A 183 19.86 -6.63 -19.56
N SER A 184 20.72 -7.34 -18.85
CA SER A 184 22.16 -7.35 -19.10
C SER A 184 22.58 -8.66 -19.75
N ILE A 185 23.63 -8.63 -20.57
CA ILE A 185 24.15 -9.82 -21.24
C ILE A 185 24.53 -10.91 -20.22
N GLU A 186 25.07 -10.50 -19.08
CA GLU A 186 25.51 -11.39 -18.00
C GLU A 186 24.34 -12.13 -17.34
N ASN A 187 23.14 -11.50 -17.31
CA ASN A 187 21.95 -12.05 -16.67
C ASN A 187 21.07 -12.86 -17.63
N ILE A 188 21.38 -12.85 -18.94
CA ILE A 188 20.65 -13.64 -19.93
C ILE A 188 21.34 -14.99 -20.14
N ASP A 189 21.03 -15.94 -19.26
CA ASP A 189 21.51 -17.32 -19.41
C ASP A 189 20.72 -18.06 -20.50
N ARG A 190 21.35 -18.28 -21.67
CA ARG A 190 20.76 -19.02 -22.78
C ARG A 190 20.52 -20.52 -22.50
N LYS A 191 20.97 -21.04 -21.37
CA LYS A 191 20.66 -22.40 -20.91
C LYS A 191 19.35 -22.45 -20.12
N ASP A 192 18.88 -21.32 -19.62
CA ASP A 192 17.62 -21.23 -18.90
C ASP A 192 16.45 -21.27 -19.90
N GLU A 193 15.56 -22.25 -19.71
CA GLU A 193 14.41 -22.46 -20.60
C GLU A 193 13.39 -21.30 -20.51
N GLY A 194 13.18 -20.74 -19.36
CA GLY A 194 12.28 -19.61 -19.15
C GLY A 194 12.80 -18.34 -19.83
N ILE A 195 14.09 -18.05 -19.73
CA ILE A 195 14.72 -16.96 -20.49
C ILE A 195 14.57 -17.18 -21.98
N ASN A 196 14.82 -18.39 -22.49
CA ASN A 196 14.65 -18.69 -23.92
C ASN A 196 13.18 -18.51 -24.37
N LYS A 197 12.21 -18.88 -23.54
CA LYS A 197 10.79 -18.65 -23.81
C LYS A 197 10.47 -17.14 -23.93
N LYS A 198 11.02 -16.30 -23.02
CA LYS A 198 10.88 -14.84 -23.09
C LYS A 198 11.51 -14.25 -24.35
N LEU A 199 12.74 -14.64 -24.66
CA LEU A 199 13.44 -14.20 -25.86
C LEU A 199 12.67 -14.54 -27.14
N LYS A 200 12.09 -15.75 -27.20
CA LYS A 200 11.23 -16.17 -28.30
C LYS A 200 9.95 -15.33 -28.37
N ALA A 201 9.32 -15.03 -27.25
CA ALA A 201 8.13 -14.17 -27.22
C ALA A 201 8.44 -12.74 -27.70
N LEU A 202 9.56 -12.16 -27.27
CA LEU A 202 10.03 -10.86 -27.75
C LEU A 202 10.28 -10.88 -29.27
N THR A 203 10.94 -11.93 -29.78
CA THR A 203 11.18 -12.12 -31.22
C THR A 203 9.84 -12.19 -31.98
N GLN A 204 8.92 -13.03 -31.55
CA GLN A 204 7.62 -13.22 -32.23
C GLN A 204 6.78 -11.93 -32.23
N ASN A 205 6.77 -11.20 -31.11
CA ASN A 205 6.07 -9.92 -31.03
C ASN A 205 6.69 -8.88 -31.99
N ALA A 206 8.01 -8.79 -32.01
CA ALA A 206 8.71 -7.85 -32.92
C ALA A 206 8.47 -8.23 -34.40
N GLU A 207 8.52 -9.52 -34.74
CA GLU A 207 8.20 -10.01 -36.08
C GLU A 207 6.78 -9.63 -36.49
N LYS A 208 5.79 -9.85 -35.63
CA LYS A 208 4.41 -9.44 -35.87
C LYS A 208 4.30 -7.94 -36.12
N LEU A 209 4.92 -7.13 -35.26
CA LEU A 209 4.83 -5.67 -35.32
C LEU A 209 5.51 -5.11 -36.57
N ILE A 210 6.73 -5.55 -36.89
CA ILE A 210 7.43 -5.04 -38.06
C ILE A 210 6.74 -5.42 -39.37
N ASN A 211 6.17 -6.64 -39.47
CA ASN A 211 5.45 -7.10 -40.61
C ASN A 211 4.08 -6.44 -40.80
N SER A 212 3.46 -5.94 -39.73
CA SER A 212 2.17 -5.24 -39.78
C SER A 212 2.30 -3.72 -39.85
N MET A 213 3.51 -3.19 -39.85
CA MET A 213 3.75 -1.73 -39.92
C MET A 213 3.34 -1.21 -41.32
N ASN A 214 2.54 -0.15 -41.33
CA ASN A 214 2.09 0.46 -42.60
C ASN A 214 3.16 1.40 -43.16
N HIS A 215 3.68 1.05 -44.35
CA HIS A 215 4.69 1.85 -45.06
C HIS A 215 4.11 2.61 -46.25
N SER A 216 2.80 2.63 -46.43
CA SER A 216 2.18 3.30 -47.59
C SER A 216 2.29 4.82 -47.47
N ASP A 217 2.49 5.51 -48.62
CA ASP A 217 2.45 6.95 -48.65
C ASP A 217 1.10 7.49 -48.19
N GLY A 218 1.08 8.39 -47.19
CA GLY A 218 -0.14 8.94 -46.60
C GLY A 218 -0.88 7.97 -45.69
N ALA A 219 -0.18 6.98 -45.14
CA ALA A 219 -0.74 6.11 -44.11
C ALA A 219 -1.38 6.93 -42.98
N PRO A 220 -2.60 6.64 -42.57
CA PRO A 220 -3.26 7.41 -41.50
C PRO A 220 -2.65 7.13 -40.13
N ILE A 221 -2.02 5.97 -39.95
CA ILE A 221 -1.41 5.48 -38.70
C ILE A 221 -0.42 4.35 -39.03
N LEU A 222 0.61 4.12 -38.20
CA LEU A 222 1.60 3.07 -38.44
C LEU A 222 1.05 1.66 -38.25
N TRP A 223 0.21 1.49 -37.24
CA TRP A 223 -0.47 0.20 -36.96
C TRP A 223 -1.97 0.44 -36.84
N GLY A 224 -2.71 0.05 -37.83
CA GLY A 224 -4.14 0.21 -37.97
C GLY A 224 -4.55 0.60 -39.41
N ASP A 225 -5.85 0.56 -39.68
CA ASP A 225 -6.41 0.83 -40.99
C ASP A 225 -7.18 2.15 -41.08
N ALA A 226 -7.41 2.81 -39.96
CA ALA A 226 -8.21 4.03 -39.87
C ALA A 226 -7.40 5.16 -39.15
N PRO A 227 -7.74 6.44 -39.42
CA PRO A 227 -7.21 7.55 -38.67
C PRO A 227 -7.48 7.40 -37.17
N PRO A 228 -6.61 7.91 -36.31
CA PRO A 228 -6.81 7.87 -34.86
C PRO A 228 -8.10 8.56 -34.45
N THR A 229 -8.81 7.97 -33.50
CA THR A 229 -10.09 8.48 -32.98
C THR A 229 -9.98 8.98 -31.55
N GLU A 230 -8.91 8.60 -30.87
CA GLU A 230 -8.64 8.97 -29.48
C GLU A 230 -7.14 9.07 -29.21
N SER A 231 -6.74 9.72 -28.14
CA SER A 231 -5.31 9.88 -27.79
C SER A 231 -4.63 8.58 -27.34
N GLY A 232 -5.39 7.55 -26.98
CA GLY A 232 -4.88 6.22 -26.70
C GLY A 232 -4.19 5.57 -27.90
N ASP A 233 -4.60 5.93 -29.13
CA ASP A 233 -3.93 5.50 -30.37
C ASP A 233 -2.46 5.96 -30.43
N LEU A 234 -2.18 7.16 -29.93
CA LEU A 234 -0.81 7.69 -29.83
C LEU A 234 0.08 6.79 -28.96
N ILE A 235 -0.43 6.39 -27.79
CA ILE A 235 0.31 5.50 -26.88
C ILE A 235 0.56 4.16 -27.56
N THR A 236 -0.45 3.59 -28.18
CA THR A 236 -0.36 2.29 -28.86
C THR A 236 0.76 2.31 -29.90
N GLN A 237 0.87 3.38 -30.70
CA GLN A 237 1.97 3.50 -31.68
C GLN A 237 3.34 3.48 -30.99
N TYR A 238 3.53 4.30 -29.92
CA TYR A 238 4.79 4.34 -29.20
C TYR A 238 5.10 3.08 -28.40
N GLN A 239 4.09 2.39 -27.87
CA GLN A 239 4.25 1.07 -27.23
C GLN A 239 4.73 0.01 -28.23
N ASN A 240 4.24 0.05 -29.47
CA ASN A 240 4.72 -0.82 -30.53
C ASN A 240 6.19 -0.51 -30.87
N ILE A 241 6.55 0.76 -30.98
CA ILE A 241 7.93 1.19 -31.28
C ILE A 241 8.89 0.75 -30.16
N VAL A 242 8.55 0.97 -28.91
CA VAL A 242 9.42 0.56 -27.79
C VAL A 242 9.52 -0.97 -27.70
N SER A 243 8.46 -1.71 -28.04
CA SER A 243 8.52 -3.17 -28.12
C SER A 243 9.49 -3.66 -29.19
N LEU A 244 9.53 -3.02 -30.36
CA LEU A 244 10.55 -3.28 -31.39
C LEU A 244 11.96 -2.94 -30.88
N ALA A 245 12.12 -1.79 -30.20
CA ALA A 245 13.41 -1.37 -29.64
C ALA A 245 13.91 -2.34 -28.55
N ILE A 246 13.01 -2.84 -27.70
CA ILE A 246 13.35 -3.87 -26.69
C ILE A 246 13.87 -5.14 -27.37
N ALA A 247 13.19 -5.63 -28.42
CA ALA A 247 13.67 -6.78 -29.17
C ALA A 247 15.04 -6.55 -29.83
N TYR A 248 15.26 -5.33 -30.35
CA TYR A 248 16.55 -4.90 -30.92
C TYR A 248 17.66 -4.88 -29.88
N GLY A 249 17.38 -4.35 -28.68
CA GLY A 249 18.38 -4.16 -27.62
C GLY A 249 18.63 -5.40 -26.76
N THR A 250 17.72 -6.39 -26.77
CA THR A 250 17.81 -7.56 -25.89
C THR A 250 18.69 -8.64 -26.49
N TYR A 251 19.80 -8.95 -25.82
CA TYR A 251 20.73 -10.02 -26.23
C TYR A 251 19.99 -11.37 -26.32
N GLY A 252 20.19 -12.07 -27.47
CA GLY A 252 19.67 -13.40 -27.69
C GLY A 252 18.28 -13.48 -28.35
N THR A 253 17.62 -12.35 -28.65
CA THR A 253 16.53 -12.32 -29.62
C THR A 253 17.08 -12.49 -31.05
N ASP A 254 16.28 -12.94 -31.99
CA ASP A 254 16.69 -13.02 -33.41
C ASP A 254 16.87 -11.64 -34.03
N PHE A 255 16.39 -10.61 -33.35
CA PHE A 255 16.48 -9.19 -33.74
C PHE A 255 17.57 -8.42 -33.01
N TYR A 256 18.39 -9.09 -32.18
CA TYR A 256 19.46 -8.39 -31.46
C TYR A 256 20.44 -7.70 -32.42
N LEU A 257 20.50 -6.35 -32.33
CA LEU A 257 21.32 -5.49 -33.21
C LEU A 257 21.06 -5.72 -34.72
N ASN A 258 19.84 -6.11 -35.10
CA ASN A 258 19.47 -6.39 -36.47
C ASN A 258 19.26 -5.09 -37.26
N ASP A 259 19.96 -4.92 -38.40
CA ASP A 259 19.91 -3.71 -39.22
C ASP A 259 18.54 -3.42 -39.80
N SER A 260 17.80 -4.44 -40.25
CA SER A 260 16.46 -4.27 -40.82
C SER A 260 15.48 -3.77 -39.77
N LEU A 261 15.52 -4.34 -38.54
CA LEU A 261 14.68 -3.89 -37.45
C LEU A 261 15.05 -2.46 -37.03
N LYS A 262 16.35 -2.13 -36.94
CA LYS A 262 16.83 -0.77 -36.72
C LYS A 262 16.23 0.24 -37.70
N GLU A 263 16.31 -0.07 -39.02
CA GLU A 263 15.74 0.79 -40.05
C GLU A 263 14.23 0.99 -39.88
N GLY A 264 13.48 -0.07 -39.53
CA GLY A 264 12.06 0.01 -39.24
C GLY A 264 11.74 0.91 -38.02
N ILE A 265 12.54 0.80 -36.93
CA ILE A 265 12.38 1.66 -35.75
C ILE A 265 12.66 3.11 -36.09
N LEU A 266 13.74 3.40 -36.82
CA LEU A 266 14.09 4.75 -37.25
C LEU A 266 13.03 5.35 -38.18
N TYR A 267 12.48 4.58 -39.11
CA TYR A 267 11.34 4.98 -39.93
C TYR A 267 10.12 5.33 -39.06
N ALA A 268 9.77 4.48 -38.11
CA ALA A 268 8.62 4.71 -37.25
C ALA A 268 8.78 5.95 -36.37
N LEU A 269 9.96 6.20 -35.78
CA LEU A 269 10.26 7.42 -35.05
C LEU A 269 10.12 8.68 -35.91
N CYS A 270 10.63 8.62 -37.15
CA CYS A 270 10.53 9.73 -38.10
C CYS A 270 9.06 10.00 -38.47
N TRP A 271 8.31 8.94 -38.81
CA TRP A 271 6.90 9.04 -39.15
C TRP A 271 6.06 9.64 -38.00
N MET A 272 6.26 9.14 -36.77
CA MET A 272 5.58 9.67 -35.58
C MET A 272 5.85 11.15 -35.36
N TYR A 273 7.10 11.58 -35.49
CA TYR A 273 7.46 12.99 -35.34
C TYR A 273 6.79 13.86 -36.40
N GLU A 274 6.74 13.43 -37.64
CA GLU A 274 6.18 14.18 -38.77
C GLU A 274 4.67 14.23 -38.81
N ASN A 275 3.99 13.16 -38.31
CA ASN A 275 2.56 13.00 -38.49
C ASN A 275 1.74 13.12 -37.18
N MET A 276 2.28 12.74 -36.02
CA MET A 276 1.49 12.66 -34.79
C MET A 276 2.07 13.42 -33.61
N TYR A 277 3.38 13.34 -33.36
CA TYR A 277 3.96 13.77 -32.10
C TYR A 277 5.25 14.59 -32.29
N GLY A 278 5.11 15.75 -32.93
CA GLY A 278 6.28 16.55 -33.31
C GLY A 278 6.06 18.06 -33.27
N GLU A 279 6.75 18.77 -34.16
CA GLU A 279 6.81 20.25 -34.16
C GLU A 279 5.45 20.91 -34.46
N ALA A 280 4.57 20.24 -35.20
CA ALA A 280 3.21 20.71 -35.48
C ALA A 280 2.40 20.89 -34.18
N GLU A 281 2.58 20.02 -33.21
CA GLU A 281 1.90 20.10 -31.91
C GLU A 281 2.37 21.29 -31.10
N ILE A 282 3.66 21.62 -31.15
CA ILE A 282 4.23 22.82 -30.49
C ILE A 282 3.61 24.09 -31.08
N LYS A 283 3.38 24.10 -32.39
CA LYS A 283 2.79 25.23 -33.11
C LYS A 283 1.27 25.32 -32.98
N GLY A 284 0.64 24.36 -32.28
CA GLY A 284 -0.81 24.35 -32.07
C GLY A 284 -1.63 23.99 -33.33
N CYS A 285 -1.01 23.42 -34.36
CA CYS A 285 -1.67 22.99 -35.60
C CYS A 285 -1.58 21.45 -35.82
N GLY A 286 -1.13 20.72 -34.81
CA GLY A 286 -1.03 19.30 -34.85
C GLY A 286 -2.32 18.56 -34.45
N TRP A 287 -2.21 17.27 -34.30
CA TRP A 287 -3.32 16.35 -34.02
C TRP A 287 -4.04 16.67 -32.68
N ARG A 288 -3.32 17.12 -31.65
CA ARG A 288 -3.89 17.54 -30.37
C ARG A 288 -4.94 18.66 -30.50
N SER A 289 -4.86 19.46 -31.53
CA SER A 289 -5.79 20.59 -31.78
C SER A 289 -7.23 20.14 -32.14
N ILE A 290 -7.45 18.86 -32.41
CA ILE A 290 -8.74 18.30 -32.82
C ILE A 290 -9.53 17.61 -31.66
N ASN A 291 -9.30 18.01 -30.44
CA ASN A 291 -10.03 17.54 -29.24
C ASN A 291 -9.90 16.06 -28.85
N LEU A 292 -8.89 15.35 -29.32
CA LEU A 292 -8.59 13.96 -28.92
C LEU A 292 -7.60 13.91 -27.73
N PHE A 293 -7.72 14.87 -26.81
CA PHE A 293 -6.70 15.12 -25.82
C PHE A 293 -7.02 14.51 -24.45
N ASN A 294 -6.28 13.45 -24.09
CA ASN A 294 -6.13 13.03 -22.71
C ASN A 294 -4.71 13.45 -22.26
N TRP A 295 -4.63 14.24 -21.20
CA TRP A 295 -3.36 14.78 -20.71
C TRP A 295 -2.32 13.69 -20.42
N TRP A 296 -2.74 12.55 -19.86
CA TRP A 296 -1.85 11.45 -19.47
C TRP A 296 -1.16 10.85 -20.70
N ASP A 297 -1.91 10.64 -21.77
CA ASP A 297 -1.40 10.06 -23.00
C ASP A 297 -0.26 10.90 -23.58
N TRP A 298 -0.43 12.23 -23.56
CA TRP A 298 0.51 13.19 -24.13
C TRP A 298 1.70 13.48 -23.23
N TYR A 299 1.47 13.71 -21.94
CA TYR A 299 2.53 14.15 -21.02
C TYR A 299 3.31 12.98 -20.43
N VAL A 300 2.69 11.82 -20.25
CA VAL A 300 3.29 10.66 -19.59
C VAL A 300 3.46 9.50 -20.57
N GLY A 301 2.39 8.86 -21.01
CA GLY A 301 2.43 7.59 -21.72
C GLY A 301 3.29 7.58 -22.98
N ALA A 302 3.06 8.52 -23.92
CA ALA A 302 3.84 8.66 -25.13
C ALA A 302 5.30 9.04 -24.84
N ASN A 303 5.53 9.93 -23.85
CA ASN A 303 6.88 10.35 -23.48
C ASN A 303 7.69 9.22 -22.82
N GLU A 304 7.07 8.41 -21.96
CA GLU A 304 7.75 7.26 -21.37
C GLU A 304 8.23 6.30 -22.45
N ALA A 305 7.37 5.92 -23.39
CA ALA A 305 7.72 4.98 -24.45
C ALA A 305 8.73 5.56 -25.47
N LEU A 306 8.57 6.83 -25.83
CA LEU A 306 9.53 7.51 -26.71
C LEU A 306 10.92 7.60 -26.07
N THR A 307 11.01 8.06 -24.81
CA THR A 307 12.30 8.21 -24.13
C THR A 307 12.97 6.86 -23.86
N ASP A 308 12.21 5.82 -23.55
CA ASP A 308 12.73 4.45 -23.44
C ASP A 308 13.29 3.96 -24.78
N THR A 309 12.57 4.22 -25.89
CA THR A 309 13.05 3.91 -27.24
C THR A 309 14.36 4.62 -27.54
N LEU A 310 14.46 5.95 -27.25
CA LEU A 310 15.67 6.71 -27.52
C LEU A 310 16.87 6.22 -26.69
N LEU A 311 16.64 5.81 -25.42
CA LEU A 311 17.69 5.24 -24.57
C LEU A 311 18.20 3.90 -25.07
N ILE A 312 17.34 3.05 -25.62
CA ILE A 312 17.76 1.78 -26.23
C ILE A 312 18.51 2.03 -27.54
N MET A 313 18.01 2.94 -28.35
CA MET A 313 18.52 3.22 -29.71
C MET A 313 19.64 4.28 -29.75
N GLU A 314 20.15 4.76 -28.62
CA GLU A 314 21.09 5.89 -28.50
C GLU A 314 22.26 5.78 -29.49
N SER A 315 22.90 4.61 -29.58
CA SER A 315 24.01 4.36 -30.47
C SER A 315 23.66 4.35 -31.95
N CYS A 316 22.36 4.29 -32.30
CA CYS A 316 21.86 4.28 -33.67
C CYS A 316 21.36 5.64 -34.15
N LEU A 317 21.31 6.63 -33.27
CA LEU A 317 20.76 7.96 -33.53
C LEU A 317 21.87 9.02 -33.57
N THR A 318 21.75 9.97 -34.49
CA THR A 318 22.59 11.17 -34.45
C THR A 318 22.12 12.15 -33.38
N LYS A 319 22.98 13.04 -32.92
CA LYS A 319 22.62 14.10 -31.98
C LYS A 319 21.46 14.94 -32.50
N GLU A 320 21.42 15.22 -33.78
CA GLU A 320 20.37 16.01 -34.46
C GLU A 320 19.01 15.25 -34.40
N GLN A 321 19.02 13.95 -34.61
CA GLN A 321 17.82 13.12 -34.50
C GLN A 321 17.33 13.09 -33.07
N ILE A 322 18.19 12.88 -32.09
CA ILE A 322 17.83 12.91 -30.65
C ILE A 322 17.21 14.29 -30.32
N HIS A 323 17.85 15.39 -30.67
CA HIS A 323 17.29 16.72 -30.43
C HIS A 323 15.96 16.95 -31.16
N LYS A 324 15.83 16.43 -32.40
CA LYS A 324 14.58 16.50 -33.16
C LYS A 324 13.41 15.83 -32.36
N TYR A 325 13.60 14.58 -31.95
CA TYR A 325 12.55 13.82 -31.25
C TYR A 325 12.29 14.33 -29.84
N MET A 326 13.26 14.92 -29.17
CA MET A 326 13.12 15.49 -27.83
C MET A 326 12.46 16.88 -27.77
N LYS A 327 12.16 17.52 -28.90
CA LYS A 327 11.55 18.88 -28.93
C LYS A 327 10.21 18.92 -28.22
N LEU A 328 9.29 17.99 -28.55
CA LEU A 328 7.95 17.99 -27.94
C LEU A 328 7.96 17.52 -26.49
N PRO A 329 8.65 16.43 -26.10
CA PRO A 329 8.82 16.06 -24.69
C PRO A 329 9.34 17.22 -23.83
N LYS A 330 10.39 17.90 -24.30
CA LYS A 330 10.94 19.08 -23.60
C LYS A 330 9.90 20.20 -23.46
N TYR A 331 9.20 20.52 -24.56
CA TYR A 331 8.15 21.56 -24.57
C TYR A 331 7.02 21.22 -23.59
N LEU A 332 6.56 19.97 -23.55
CA LEU A 332 5.50 19.53 -22.64
C LEU A 332 5.96 19.62 -21.18
N LEU A 333 7.18 19.18 -20.86
CA LEU A 333 7.73 19.30 -19.51
C LEU A 333 7.89 20.77 -19.08
N ASP A 334 8.36 21.67 -19.97
CA ASP A 334 8.50 23.09 -19.68
C ASP A 334 7.16 23.80 -19.47
N ASN A 335 6.11 23.26 -20.07
CA ASN A 335 4.74 23.77 -19.99
C ASN A 335 3.80 22.92 -19.13
N TRP A 336 4.34 22.10 -18.24
CA TRP A 336 3.56 21.26 -17.34
C TRP A 336 2.76 22.11 -16.36
N ARG A 337 1.46 22.30 -16.65
CA ARG A 337 0.54 23.13 -15.85
C ARG A 337 -0.42 22.32 -14.97
N LEU A 338 -0.27 20.99 -14.97
CA LEU A 338 -1.14 20.12 -14.20
C LEU A 338 -0.87 20.25 -12.71
N LYS A 339 -1.91 20.06 -11.89
CA LYS A 339 -1.78 20.09 -10.44
C LYS A 339 -0.78 19.00 -9.98
N TYR A 340 -0.01 19.32 -8.96
CA TYR A 340 0.83 18.34 -8.30
C TYR A 340 -0.05 17.33 -7.56
N THR A 341 -0.28 16.19 -8.18
CA THR A 341 -0.78 14.99 -7.53
C THR A 341 0.32 13.95 -7.57
N GLN A 342 0.19 12.90 -6.79
CA GLN A 342 1.23 11.87 -6.71
C GLN A 342 1.52 11.22 -8.06
N ASP A 343 0.50 10.80 -8.81
CA ASP A 343 0.71 10.18 -10.14
C ASP A 343 1.26 11.17 -11.17
N GLN A 344 0.73 12.39 -11.22
CA GLN A 344 1.25 13.43 -12.10
C GLN A 344 2.70 13.79 -11.79
N CYS A 345 3.05 13.88 -10.49
CA CYS A 345 4.41 14.13 -10.04
C CYS A 345 5.35 12.98 -10.43
N SER A 346 4.92 11.72 -10.24
CA SER A 346 5.72 10.55 -10.60
C SER A 346 5.96 10.44 -12.10
N GLY A 347 4.95 10.73 -12.91
CA GLY A 347 5.08 10.80 -14.37
C GLY A 347 6.06 11.89 -14.80
N ARG A 348 5.94 13.10 -14.25
CA ARG A 348 6.86 14.20 -14.53
C ARG A 348 8.29 13.89 -14.11
N MET A 349 8.48 13.28 -12.95
CA MET A 349 9.78 12.83 -12.45
C MET A 349 10.41 11.82 -13.41
N ALA A 350 9.70 10.77 -13.79
CA ALA A 350 10.22 9.70 -14.65
C ALA A 350 10.58 10.23 -16.04
N VAL A 351 9.66 10.95 -16.69
CA VAL A 351 9.90 11.56 -18.00
C VAL A 351 11.00 12.62 -17.92
N GLY A 352 10.96 13.47 -16.88
CA GLY A 352 11.96 14.52 -16.65
C GLY A 352 13.36 13.95 -16.44
N THR A 353 13.49 12.88 -15.67
CA THR A 353 14.79 12.19 -15.49
C THR A 353 15.31 11.66 -16.82
N LYS A 354 14.51 10.90 -17.57
CA LYS A 354 14.94 10.35 -18.87
C LYS A 354 15.31 11.45 -19.86
N CYS A 355 14.52 12.52 -19.94
CA CYS A 355 14.85 13.68 -20.77
C CYS A 355 16.18 14.33 -20.35
N ALA A 356 16.42 14.50 -19.05
CA ALA A 356 17.65 15.05 -18.52
C ALA A 356 18.87 14.15 -18.83
N LEU A 357 18.70 12.83 -18.71
CA LEU A 357 19.77 11.88 -19.05
C LEU A 357 20.11 11.89 -20.54
N ILE A 358 19.09 11.94 -21.43
CA ILE A 358 19.26 11.94 -22.88
C ILE A 358 19.93 13.23 -23.37
N LEU A 359 19.52 14.37 -22.79
CA LEU A 359 20.00 15.71 -23.20
C LEU A 359 21.19 16.22 -22.38
N GLU A 360 21.61 15.51 -21.35
CA GLU A 360 22.60 15.91 -20.34
C GLU A 360 22.27 17.28 -19.73
N ASP A 361 21.00 17.46 -19.33
CA ASP A 361 20.44 18.70 -18.82
C ASP A 361 20.41 18.69 -17.27
N PRO A 362 21.37 19.38 -16.58
CA PRO A 362 21.45 19.34 -15.12
C PRO A 362 20.30 20.09 -14.42
N GLU A 363 19.75 21.14 -15.07
CA GLU A 363 18.64 21.90 -14.50
C GLU A 363 17.37 21.02 -14.44
N ARG A 364 17.09 20.32 -15.52
CA ARG A 364 15.96 19.39 -15.58
C ARG A 364 16.13 18.20 -14.64
N LEU A 365 17.37 17.69 -14.52
CA LEU A 365 17.68 16.64 -13.57
C LEU A 365 17.44 17.08 -12.12
N ALA A 366 17.78 18.33 -11.79
CA ALA A 366 17.50 18.89 -10.47
C ALA A 366 15.99 19.01 -10.18
N ILE A 367 15.19 19.37 -11.20
CA ILE A 367 13.70 19.39 -11.07
C ILE A 367 13.17 17.98 -10.83
N ALA A 368 13.59 17.00 -11.62
CA ALA A 368 13.17 15.62 -11.46
C ALA A 368 13.58 15.04 -10.09
N ALA A 369 14.75 15.39 -9.60
CA ALA A 369 15.23 15.05 -8.29
C ALA A 369 14.35 15.63 -7.17
N ASN A 370 13.90 16.87 -7.31
CA ASN A 370 12.97 17.46 -6.35
C ASN A 370 11.61 16.74 -6.34
N ASP A 371 11.08 16.40 -7.52
CA ASP A 371 9.85 15.59 -7.61
C ASP A 371 10.00 14.24 -6.93
N TYR A 372 11.14 13.60 -7.12
CA TYR A 372 11.50 12.36 -6.46
C TYR A 372 11.48 12.47 -4.92
N HIS A 373 12.01 13.56 -4.38
CA HIS A 373 11.97 13.84 -2.95
C HIS A 373 10.54 14.00 -2.44
N ILE A 374 9.70 14.71 -3.16
CA ILE A 374 8.29 14.93 -2.81
C ILE A 374 7.55 13.59 -2.74
N LEU A 375 7.76 12.70 -3.71
CA LEU A 375 7.06 11.41 -3.80
C LEU A 375 7.38 10.44 -2.67
N LEU A 376 8.56 10.53 -2.08
CA LEU A 376 8.98 9.68 -0.96
C LEU A 376 8.63 10.25 0.41
N ASN A 377 8.03 11.42 0.47
CA ASN A 377 7.58 12.00 1.72
C ASN A 377 6.27 11.36 2.18
N VAL A 378 6.13 11.28 3.50
CA VAL A 378 4.90 10.90 4.16
C VAL A 378 4.10 12.15 4.48
N VAL A 379 2.81 12.17 4.13
CA VAL A 379 1.89 13.30 4.34
C VAL A 379 0.86 13.00 5.42
N SER A 380 0.31 14.01 6.05
CA SER A 380 -0.79 13.85 7.02
C SER A 380 -2.18 14.04 6.40
N GLU A 381 -2.26 14.67 5.22
CA GLU A 381 -3.51 14.96 4.51
C GLU A 381 -3.26 15.16 3.01
N GLY A 382 -4.29 14.99 2.19
CA GLY A 382 -4.24 15.20 0.74
C GLY A 382 -3.61 14.04 -0.05
N PRO A 383 -3.32 14.23 -1.33
CA PRO A 383 -2.69 13.21 -2.16
C PRO A 383 -1.26 12.88 -1.67
N GLY A 384 -0.94 11.60 -1.61
CA GLY A 384 0.38 11.12 -1.18
C GLY A 384 0.30 9.90 -0.29
N THR A 385 1.44 9.45 0.20
CA THR A 385 1.55 8.38 1.19
C THR A 385 1.36 8.97 2.57
N HIS A 386 0.32 8.55 3.29
CA HIS A 386 0.01 9.00 4.64
C HIS A 386 0.88 8.32 5.70
N THR A 387 0.78 8.80 6.95
CA THR A 387 1.59 8.31 8.09
C THR A 387 1.35 6.84 8.42
N ASP A 388 0.20 6.29 8.03
CA ASP A 388 -0.18 4.88 8.13
C ASP A 388 0.17 4.06 6.88
N TYR A 389 0.87 4.67 5.92
CA TYR A 389 1.19 4.10 4.61
C TYR A 389 -0.02 3.79 3.70
N SER A 390 -1.19 4.40 3.96
CA SER A 390 -2.22 4.50 2.93
C SER A 390 -1.82 5.53 1.87
N ASN A 391 -2.06 5.21 0.60
CA ASN A 391 -1.73 6.08 -0.52
C ASN A 391 -2.98 6.74 -1.08
N TYR A 392 -3.03 8.06 -1.11
CA TYR A 392 -4.20 8.81 -1.57
C TYR A 392 -4.02 9.43 -2.94
N GLN A 393 -5.00 9.18 -3.80
CA GLN A 393 -5.19 9.85 -5.08
C GLN A 393 -6.69 10.12 -5.29
N HIS A 394 -7.08 11.28 -5.82
CA HIS A 394 -8.47 11.67 -6.04
C HIS A 394 -9.39 11.58 -4.80
N GLY A 395 -8.83 11.75 -3.60
CA GLY A 395 -9.57 11.60 -2.36
C GLY A 395 -9.92 10.17 -1.95
N PHE A 396 -9.30 9.17 -2.58
CA PHE A 396 -9.51 7.75 -2.32
C PHE A 396 -8.19 7.03 -1.98
N PRO A 397 -8.17 6.03 -1.08
CA PRO A 397 -7.00 5.20 -0.82
C PRO A 397 -6.72 4.25 -1.98
N TYR A 398 -5.58 4.46 -2.65
CA TYR A 398 -5.22 3.83 -3.93
C TYR A 398 -3.89 3.07 -3.88
N ASN A 399 -3.63 2.34 -2.81
CA ASN A 399 -2.34 1.66 -2.61
C ASN A 399 -1.92 0.83 -3.83
N LEU A 400 -2.82 0.01 -4.37
CA LEU A 400 -2.51 -1.02 -5.37
C LEU A 400 -2.61 -0.56 -6.84
N MET A 401 -3.02 0.68 -7.09
CA MET A 401 -3.05 1.24 -8.44
C MET A 401 -2.11 2.44 -8.56
N TYR A 402 -2.52 3.62 -8.11
CA TYR A 402 -1.68 4.82 -8.20
C TYR A 402 -0.44 4.73 -7.30
N GLY A 403 -0.56 4.11 -6.10
CA GLY A 403 0.58 3.84 -5.24
C GLY A 403 1.60 2.94 -5.93
N ALA A 404 1.17 1.83 -6.52
CA ALA A 404 2.05 0.91 -7.27
C ALA A 404 2.68 1.59 -8.48
N SER A 405 1.89 2.35 -9.28
CA SER A 405 2.40 3.11 -10.42
C SER A 405 3.46 4.14 -10.02
N CYS A 406 3.20 4.86 -8.92
CA CYS A 406 4.14 5.84 -8.38
C CYS A 406 5.46 5.18 -7.95
N ILE A 407 5.39 4.14 -7.12
CA ILE A 407 6.57 3.44 -6.62
C ILE A 407 7.35 2.75 -7.74
N ASN A 408 6.69 2.21 -8.76
CA ASN A 408 7.38 1.65 -9.93
C ASN A 408 8.29 2.69 -10.59
N ARG A 409 7.78 3.90 -10.85
CA ARG A 409 8.59 4.99 -11.42
C ARG A 409 9.72 5.42 -10.48
N VAL A 410 9.44 5.53 -9.20
CA VAL A 410 10.43 5.87 -8.17
C VAL A 410 11.57 4.85 -8.16
N LEU A 411 11.26 3.55 -8.15
CA LEU A 411 12.26 2.49 -8.10
C LEU A 411 13.12 2.44 -9.38
N ARG A 412 12.51 2.61 -10.55
CA ARG A 412 13.24 2.66 -11.82
C ARG A 412 14.21 3.84 -11.88
N VAL A 413 13.76 5.03 -11.47
CA VAL A 413 14.62 6.22 -11.39
C VAL A 413 15.75 6.00 -10.40
N GLY A 414 15.44 5.50 -9.20
CA GLY A 414 16.44 5.21 -8.19
C GLY A 414 17.49 4.20 -8.65
N SER A 415 17.06 3.12 -9.30
CA SER A 415 17.96 2.10 -9.84
C SER A 415 18.90 2.68 -10.90
N CYS A 416 18.42 3.56 -11.77
CA CYS A 416 19.27 4.17 -12.78
C CYS A 416 20.29 5.17 -12.23
N LEU A 417 20.01 5.78 -11.08
CA LEU A 417 20.87 6.75 -10.42
C LEU A 417 21.87 6.12 -9.43
N THR A 418 21.82 4.81 -9.24
CA THR A 418 22.77 4.10 -8.35
C THR A 418 24.21 4.29 -8.80
N GLY A 419 25.09 4.60 -7.83
CA GLY A 419 26.52 4.87 -8.10
C GLY A 419 26.80 6.30 -8.62
N THR A 420 25.78 7.12 -8.78
CA THR A 420 25.93 8.54 -9.17
C THR A 420 25.83 9.45 -7.95
N PRO A 421 26.15 10.75 -8.06
CA PRO A 421 25.91 11.72 -6.98
C PRO A 421 24.44 11.82 -6.54
N LEU A 422 23.52 11.24 -7.31
CA LEU A 422 22.08 11.28 -7.10
C LEU A 422 21.50 9.93 -6.66
N GLU A 423 22.34 8.97 -6.29
CA GLU A 423 21.84 7.68 -5.78
C GLU A 423 20.91 7.86 -4.57
N PHE A 424 20.04 6.91 -4.36
CA PHE A 424 19.17 6.89 -3.19
C PHE A 424 19.97 7.08 -1.90
N THR A 425 19.61 8.09 -1.15
CA THR A 425 20.07 8.19 0.24
C THR A 425 19.39 7.12 1.09
N SER A 426 20.06 6.68 2.15
CA SER A 426 19.60 5.58 2.98
C SER A 426 18.22 5.79 3.59
N TYR A 427 17.85 7.01 3.99
CA TYR A 427 16.51 7.24 4.54
C TYR A 427 15.41 7.14 3.47
N ARG A 428 15.73 7.38 2.20
CA ARG A 428 14.82 7.18 1.07
C ARG A 428 14.57 5.71 0.79
N VAL A 429 15.65 4.93 0.79
CA VAL A 429 15.55 3.46 0.69
C VAL A 429 14.68 2.90 1.80
N TYR A 430 14.82 3.42 3.01
CA TYR A 430 14.00 3.01 4.14
C TYR A 430 12.51 3.31 3.93
N ASN A 431 12.16 4.50 3.47
CA ASN A 431 10.76 4.83 3.17
C ASN A 431 10.16 3.90 2.11
N ILE A 432 10.95 3.46 1.13
CA ILE A 432 10.52 2.48 0.13
C ILE A 432 10.23 1.13 0.80
N TYR A 433 11.09 0.69 1.74
CA TYR A 433 10.86 -0.56 2.43
C TYR A 433 9.62 -0.52 3.33
N ASP A 434 9.39 0.58 4.04
CA ASP A 434 8.16 0.76 4.80
C ASP A 434 6.91 0.77 3.90
N GLN A 435 6.98 1.42 2.73
CA GLN A 435 5.91 1.37 1.75
C GLN A 435 5.70 -0.06 1.24
N PHE A 436 6.78 -0.80 0.96
CA PHE A 436 6.66 -2.23 0.63
C PHE A 436 5.87 -2.97 1.70
N LYS A 437 6.28 -2.84 2.97
CA LYS A 437 5.72 -3.60 4.09
C LYS A 437 4.28 -3.23 4.41
N TYR A 438 4.01 -1.93 4.54
CA TYR A 438 2.73 -1.45 5.09
C TYR A 438 1.74 -0.97 4.02
N MET A 439 2.21 -0.62 2.82
CA MET A 439 1.33 -0.23 1.72
C MET A 439 0.95 -1.40 0.82
N PHE A 440 1.89 -2.33 0.54
CA PHE A 440 1.72 -3.38 -0.46
C PHE A 440 1.61 -4.77 0.13
N ASP A 441 2.58 -5.21 0.94
CA ASP A 441 2.56 -6.53 1.56
C ASP A 441 1.34 -6.70 2.49
N ALA A 442 1.05 -5.66 3.29
CA ALA A 442 -0.14 -5.64 4.14
C ALA A 442 -1.45 -5.60 3.34
N ALA A 443 -1.46 -5.04 2.13
CA ALA A 443 -2.65 -4.90 1.28
C ALA A 443 -2.85 -6.07 0.29
N ALA A 444 -2.19 -7.21 0.52
CA ALA A 444 -2.31 -8.38 -0.33
C ALA A 444 -2.25 -9.68 0.49
N PHE A 445 -3.00 -10.69 0.05
CA PHE A 445 -2.96 -12.03 0.61
C PHE A 445 -2.68 -13.05 -0.48
N ARG A 446 -1.55 -13.79 -0.39
CA ARG A 446 -1.12 -14.81 -1.37
C ARG A 446 -1.14 -14.28 -2.81
N GLY A 447 -0.64 -13.07 -3.02
CA GLY A 447 -0.62 -12.40 -4.32
C GLY A 447 -1.93 -11.73 -4.75
N ARG A 448 -3.03 -11.93 -4.02
CA ARG A 448 -4.28 -11.22 -4.30
C ARG A 448 -4.27 -9.85 -3.66
N GLY A 449 -4.28 -8.83 -4.49
CA GLY A 449 -4.38 -7.45 -4.01
C GLY A 449 -5.80 -7.14 -3.52
N PHE A 450 -5.92 -6.55 -2.35
CA PHE A 450 -7.22 -6.24 -1.76
C PHE A 450 -8.00 -5.20 -2.57
N VAL A 451 -9.22 -5.55 -2.95
CA VAL A 451 -10.06 -4.79 -3.89
C VAL A 451 -10.32 -3.34 -3.46
N CYS A 452 -10.44 -3.07 -2.16
CA CYS A 452 -10.72 -1.73 -1.65
C CYS A 452 -9.57 -0.72 -1.82
N PHE A 453 -8.40 -1.16 -2.28
CA PHE A 453 -7.26 -0.31 -2.61
C PHE A 453 -7.04 -0.11 -4.11
N ASN A 454 -7.92 -0.65 -4.96
CA ASN A 454 -7.85 -0.50 -6.41
C ASN A 454 -8.68 0.68 -6.96
N GLY A 455 -9.48 1.34 -6.13
CA GLY A 455 -10.38 2.43 -6.53
C GLY A 455 -11.33 2.01 -7.64
N ARG A 456 -11.39 2.79 -8.72
CA ARG A 456 -12.23 2.44 -9.90
C ARG A 456 -11.74 1.23 -10.69
N ALA A 457 -10.49 0.83 -10.50
CA ALA A 457 -9.93 -0.39 -11.12
C ALA A 457 -10.27 -1.65 -10.32
N SER A 458 -11.33 -1.63 -9.54
CA SER A 458 -11.90 -2.81 -8.85
C SER A 458 -12.23 -3.95 -9.81
N CYS A 459 -12.20 -3.66 -11.12
CA CYS A 459 -12.38 -4.59 -12.23
C CYS A 459 -11.17 -5.46 -12.56
N VAL A 460 -10.03 -5.16 -12.11
CA VAL A 460 -8.84 -5.96 -12.39
C VAL A 460 -8.86 -7.20 -11.48
N PRO A 461 -8.70 -8.41 -12.01
CA PRO A 461 -8.58 -9.59 -11.18
C PRO A 461 -7.50 -9.40 -10.11
N GLU A 462 -7.80 -9.83 -8.88
CA GLU A 462 -6.92 -9.57 -7.73
C GLU A 462 -5.50 -10.11 -7.91
N MET A 463 -5.33 -11.25 -8.58
CA MET A 463 -4.02 -11.84 -8.90
C MET A 463 -3.19 -11.03 -9.89
N GLU A 464 -3.80 -10.22 -10.76
CA GLU A 464 -3.05 -9.35 -11.67
C GLU A 464 -2.20 -8.36 -10.89
N LYS A 465 -2.71 -7.86 -9.75
CA LYS A 465 -1.96 -7.00 -8.84
C LYS A 465 -0.79 -7.72 -8.18
N GLY A 466 -0.95 -8.99 -7.83
CA GLY A 466 0.15 -9.80 -7.31
C GLY A 466 1.28 -9.97 -8.30
N TYR A 467 0.98 -10.25 -9.56
CA TYR A 467 2.01 -10.33 -10.61
C TYR A 467 2.75 -9.00 -10.79
N GLU A 468 2.02 -7.89 -10.81
CA GLU A 468 2.59 -6.56 -10.90
C GLU A 468 3.53 -6.25 -9.72
N LEU A 469 3.10 -6.52 -8.49
CA LEU A 469 3.88 -6.26 -7.29
C LEU A 469 5.12 -7.15 -7.19
N VAL A 470 5.03 -8.43 -7.57
CA VAL A 470 6.17 -9.34 -7.57
C VAL A 470 7.24 -8.90 -8.57
N ASP A 471 6.85 -8.51 -9.79
CA ASP A 471 7.80 -7.96 -10.78
C ASP A 471 8.44 -6.66 -10.26
N LEU A 472 7.63 -5.77 -9.72
CA LEU A 472 8.06 -4.50 -9.15
C LEU A 472 9.10 -4.68 -8.05
N PHE A 473 8.81 -5.48 -7.04
CA PHE A 473 9.68 -5.63 -5.87
C PHE A 473 10.88 -6.53 -6.11
N ALA A 474 10.87 -7.38 -7.12
CA ALA A 474 12.07 -8.11 -7.55
C ALA A 474 13.22 -7.17 -7.98
N HIS A 475 12.91 -5.96 -8.46
CA HIS A 475 13.91 -4.96 -8.85
C HIS A 475 14.68 -4.34 -7.68
N ILE A 476 14.17 -4.42 -6.45
CA ILE A 476 14.82 -3.81 -5.28
C ILE A 476 15.67 -4.80 -4.47
N LEU A 477 15.67 -6.07 -4.83
CA LEU A 477 16.54 -7.07 -4.19
C LEU A 477 18.01 -6.66 -4.31
N GLY A 478 18.74 -6.75 -3.20
CA GLY A 478 20.12 -6.27 -3.07
C GLY A 478 20.26 -4.77 -2.79
N THR A 479 19.15 -4.01 -2.74
CA THR A 479 19.16 -2.58 -2.41
C THR A 479 19.12 -2.34 -0.91
N PHE A 480 18.40 -3.19 -0.18
CA PHE A 480 18.23 -3.14 1.28
C PHE A 480 19.28 -3.98 2.04
N GLY A 481 19.10 -4.10 3.33
CA GLY A 481 19.82 -5.07 4.15
C GLY A 481 19.33 -6.51 3.92
N SER A 482 20.00 -7.45 4.57
CA SER A 482 19.70 -8.87 4.39
C SER A 482 18.32 -9.28 4.89
N GLU A 483 17.82 -8.61 5.95
CA GLU A 483 16.50 -8.86 6.53
C GLU A 483 15.39 -8.40 5.59
N GLU A 484 15.54 -7.19 5.03
CA GLU A 484 14.57 -6.63 4.10
C GLU A 484 14.55 -7.40 2.78
N ASP A 485 15.72 -7.80 2.27
CA ASP A 485 15.81 -8.63 1.08
C ASP A 485 15.13 -10.00 1.31
N GLU A 486 15.28 -10.59 2.50
CA GLU A 486 14.59 -11.83 2.87
C GLU A 486 13.06 -11.61 2.90
N ALA A 487 12.59 -10.49 3.45
CA ALA A 487 11.16 -10.16 3.48
C ALA A 487 10.58 -10.04 2.06
N VAL A 488 11.29 -9.39 1.14
CA VAL A 488 10.88 -9.31 -0.28
C VAL A 488 10.87 -10.69 -0.94
N ARG A 489 11.88 -11.53 -0.70
CA ARG A 489 11.92 -12.91 -1.23
C ARG A 489 10.77 -13.77 -0.70
N ARG A 490 10.44 -13.63 0.59
CA ARG A 490 9.26 -14.28 1.20
C ARG A 490 7.99 -13.83 0.53
N PHE A 491 7.82 -12.52 0.32
CA PHE A 491 6.67 -11.97 -0.39
C PHE A 491 6.51 -12.56 -1.79
N ILE A 492 7.60 -12.62 -2.58
CA ILE A 492 7.59 -13.25 -3.91
C ILE A 492 7.11 -14.70 -3.81
N LYS A 493 7.62 -15.43 -2.82
CA LYS A 493 7.40 -16.87 -2.71
C LYS A 493 5.97 -17.22 -2.29
N TYR A 494 5.43 -16.59 -1.26
CA TYR A 494 4.06 -16.88 -0.83
C TYR A 494 2.98 -16.23 -1.73
N SER A 495 3.33 -15.16 -2.46
CA SER A 495 2.43 -14.57 -3.45
C SER A 495 2.24 -15.47 -4.67
N MET A 496 3.23 -16.29 -5.00
CA MET A 496 3.20 -17.26 -6.11
C MET A 496 3.09 -18.68 -5.55
N ALA A 497 1.97 -18.97 -4.89
CA ALA A 497 1.80 -20.20 -4.11
C ALA A 497 1.59 -21.46 -4.96
N THR A 498 0.97 -21.34 -6.15
CA THR A 498 0.68 -22.45 -7.05
C THR A 498 1.68 -22.54 -8.19
N GLU A 499 1.86 -23.72 -8.78
CA GLU A 499 2.74 -23.89 -9.96
C GLU A 499 2.25 -23.05 -11.16
N GLU A 500 0.94 -22.89 -11.32
CA GLU A 500 0.36 -22.05 -12.36
C GLU A 500 0.75 -20.58 -12.16
N GLN A 501 0.67 -20.08 -10.94
CA GLN A 501 1.09 -18.70 -10.61
C GLN A 501 2.60 -18.51 -10.83
N LYS A 502 3.42 -19.48 -10.43
CA LYS A 502 4.88 -19.44 -10.65
C LYS A 502 5.22 -19.40 -12.14
N GLU A 503 4.56 -20.20 -12.94
CA GLU A 503 4.78 -20.17 -14.41
C GLU A 503 4.21 -18.89 -15.05
N SER A 504 3.07 -18.40 -14.55
CA SER A 504 2.49 -17.13 -14.98
C SER A 504 3.44 -15.96 -14.74
N ILE A 505 3.95 -15.80 -13.52
CA ILE A 505 4.87 -14.68 -13.22
C ILE A 505 6.18 -14.79 -14.01
N LYS A 506 6.76 -15.97 -14.16
CA LYS A 506 7.93 -16.18 -15.00
C LYS A 506 7.70 -15.77 -16.46
N SER A 507 6.49 -15.97 -16.98
CA SER A 507 6.16 -15.54 -18.34
C SER A 507 5.91 -14.03 -18.47
N ARG A 508 5.30 -13.41 -17.46
CA ARG A 508 4.84 -12.01 -17.47
C ARG A 508 5.91 -11.00 -17.03
N CYS A 509 6.74 -11.35 -16.06
CA CYS A 509 7.74 -10.44 -15.47
C CYS A 509 8.71 -9.90 -16.54
N SER A 510 9.37 -8.79 -16.26
CA SER A 510 10.41 -8.23 -17.13
C SER A 510 11.61 -9.18 -17.26
N ILE A 511 12.36 -9.04 -18.34
CA ILE A 511 13.57 -9.87 -18.52
C ILE A 511 14.64 -9.53 -17.48
N SER A 512 14.65 -8.30 -16.99
CA SER A 512 15.57 -7.81 -15.96
C SER A 512 15.29 -8.35 -14.56
N SER A 513 14.02 -8.61 -14.21
CA SER A 513 13.60 -9.16 -12.90
C SER A 513 13.55 -10.70 -12.89
N TYR A 514 13.51 -11.32 -14.07
CA TYR A 514 13.29 -12.77 -14.20
C TYR A 514 14.21 -13.62 -13.31
N SER A 515 15.51 -13.36 -13.36
CA SER A 515 16.49 -14.15 -12.59
C SER A 515 16.27 -14.03 -11.08
N ALA A 516 15.98 -12.81 -10.59
CA ALA A 516 15.71 -12.56 -9.18
C ALA A 516 14.44 -13.26 -8.70
N ILE A 517 13.38 -13.25 -9.54
CA ILE A 517 12.12 -13.96 -9.26
C ILE A 517 12.35 -15.48 -9.26
N ARG A 518 13.01 -16.02 -10.29
CA ARG A 518 13.32 -17.44 -10.37
C ARG A 518 14.11 -17.91 -9.14
N ASP A 519 15.15 -17.17 -8.77
CA ASP A 519 16.02 -17.52 -7.66
C ASP A 519 15.27 -17.43 -6.32
N ALA A 520 14.42 -16.42 -6.13
CA ALA A 520 13.55 -16.33 -4.95
C ALA A 520 12.56 -17.50 -4.87
N LEU A 521 11.93 -17.88 -5.99
CA LEU A 521 10.97 -19.00 -6.04
C LEU A 521 11.63 -20.37 -5.79
N SER A 522 12.89 -20.54 -6.18
CA SER A 522 13.66 -21.80 -6.03
C SER A 522 14.48 -21.87 -4.74
N ASP A 523 14.48 -20.85 -3.92
CA ASP A 523 15.22 -20.81 -2.67
C ASP A 523 14.53 -21.65 -1.58
N ASP A 524 14.98 -22.88 -1.36
CA ASP A 524 14.39 -23.78 -0.37
C ASP A 524 14.68 -23.39 1.09
N THR A 525 15.52 -22.38 1.34
CA THR A 525 15.74 -21.83 2.68
C THR A 525 14.62 -20.93 3.14
N ILE A 526 13.81 -20.42 2.20
CA ILE A 526 12.67 -19.56 2.47
C ILE A 526 11.37 -20.39 2.37
N PRO A 527 10.50 -20.37 3.39
CA PRO A 527 9.22 -21.06 3.34
C PRO A 527 8.34 -20.55 2.19
N SER A 528 7.64 -21.49 1.53
CA SER A 528 6.62 -21.14 0.52
C SER A 528 5.27 -20.79 1.15
N GLU A 529 5.09 -21.14 2.41
CA GLU A 529 3.88 -20.86 3.17
C GLU A 529 3.88 -19.40 3.64
N ASP A 530 2.71 -18.80 3.67
CA ASP A 530 2.51 -17.51 4.30
C ASP A 530 2.60 -17.70 5.82
N THR A 531 3.63 -17.12 6.43
CA THR A 531 3.85 -17.20 7.88
C THR A 531 3.46 -15.90 8.58
N ARG A 532 2.82 -14.97 7.88
CA ARG A 532 2.40 -13.70 8.47
C ARG A 532 1.38 -13.95 9.58
N ASN A 533 1.60 -13.31 10.69
CA ASN A 533 0.71 -13.30 11.85
C ASN A 533 0.77 -11.91 12.47
N TYR A 534 0.06 -10.97 11.86
CA TYR A 534 0.01 -9.58 12.31
C TYR A 534 -1.28 -8.89 11.87
N ALA A 535 -1.54 -7.73 12.45
CA ALA A 535 -2.59 -6.83 12.03
C ALA A 535 -2.01 -5.46 11.68
N HIS A 536 -2.63 -4.77 10.74
CA HIS A 536 -2.30 -3.40 10.37
C HIS A 536 -3.57 -2.56 10.21
N ALA A 537 -3.56 -1.38 10.84
CA ALA A 537 -4.62 -0.40 10.72
C ALA A 537 -4.15 0.80 9.90
N TRP A 538 -4.75 1.00 8.74
CA TRP A 538 -4.62 2.25 7.98
C TRP A 538 -5.64 3.25 8.53
N PHE A 539 -5.26 3.88 9.66
CA PHE A 539 -6.17 4.74 10.44
C PHE A 539 -6.57 6.02 9.70
N SER A 540 -5.75 6.53 8.77
CA SER A 540 -6.11 7.64 7.90
C SER A 540 -7.13 7.24 6.84
N ALA A 541 -7.14 5.98 6.45
CA ALA A 541 -7.96 5.42 5.38
C ALA A 541 -9.18 4.64 5.89
N ASP A 542 -9.35 4.50 7.20
CA ASP A 542 -10.41 3.71 7.83
C ASP A 542 -10.46 2.25 7.33
N ARG A 543 -9.29 1.67 7.14
CA ARG A 543 -9.12 0.29 6.70
C ARG A 543 -8.25 -0.48 7.68
N ALA A 544 -8.52 -1.75 7.82
CA ALA A 544 -7.72 -2.63 8.65
C ALA A 544 -7.61 -4.02 8.05
N THR A 545 -6.47 -4.65 8.25
CA THR A 545 -6.25 -6.04 7.88
C THR A 545 -5.70 -6.83 9.06
N GLN A 546 -6.07 -8.11 9.11
CA GLN A 546 -5.44 -9.07 9.99
C GLN A 546 -4.99 -10.27 9.15
N HIS A 547 -3.70 -10.51 9.12
CA HIS A 547 -3.09 -11.64 8.44
C HIS A 547 -2.86 -12.80 9.40
N ARG A 548 -3.20 -13.99 8.93
CA ARG A 548 -2.84 -15.28 9.49
C ARG A 548 -2.27 -16.16 8.37
N ALA A 549 -1.60 -17.24 8.71
CA ALA A 549 -0.97 -18.13 7.71
C ALA A 549 -1.94 -18.61 6.62
N ASP A 550 -3.18 -18.86 6.98
CA ASP A 550 -4.17 -19.50 6.11
C ASP A 550 -5.27 -18.54 5.61
N TYR A 551 -5.39 -17.36 6.21
CA TYR A 551 -6.43 -16.37 5.85
C TYR A 551 -6.02 -14.94 6.17
N ALA A 552 -6.76 -14.00 5.59
CA ALA A 552 -6.71 -12.60 5.99
C ALA A 552 -8.10 -11.99 6.04
N PHE A 553 -8.37 -11.22 7.08
CA PHE A 553 -9.50 -10.30 7.11
C PHE A 553 -9.09 -8.94 6.55
N LEU A 554 -9.98 -8.34 5.78
CA LEU A 554 -9.88 -6.97 5.31
C LEU A 554 -11.17 -6.23 5.64
N LEU A 555 -11.08 -5.15 6.40
CA LEU A 555 -12.17 -4.24 6.71
C LEU A 555 -11.99 -2.91 5.98
N SER A 556 -13.06 -2.38 5.39
CA SER A 556 -13.09 -1.08 4.75
C SER A 556 -14.34 -0.30 5.20
N MET A 557 -14.14 0.89 5.75
CA MET A 557 -15.19 1.73 6.34
C MET A 557 -15.24 3.11 5.68
N PRO A 558 -16.41 3.76 5.60
CA PRO A 558 -16.55 5.09 5.01
C PRO A 558 -16.39 6.17 6.08
N SER A 559 -15.67 7.25 5.77
CA SER A 559 -15.64 8.43 6.63
C SER A 559 -15.55 9.73 5.83
N TYR A 560 -15.71 10.85 6.51
CA TYR A 560 -15.58 12.19 5.91
C TYR A 560 -14.15 12.46 5.36
N ARG A 561 -13.16 11.63 5.67
CA ARG A 561 -11.76 11.80 5.27
C ARG A 561 -11.49 11.40 3.83
N HIS A 562 -12.33 10.53 3.26
CA HIS A 562 -12.17 10.06 1.88
C HIS A 562 -13.52 9.84 1.19
N ILE A 563 -13.50 9.82 -0.12
CA ILE A 563 -14.71 9.54 -0.90
C ILE A 563 -15.16 8.10 -0.70
N SER A 564 -16.46 7.86 -0.74
CA SER A 564 -17.04 6.53 -0.50
C SER A 564 -16.62 5.50 -1.55
N TYR A 565 -16.59 5.88 -2.81
CA TYR A 565 -16.03 5.10 -3.92
C TYR A 565 -15.68 6.03 -5.08
N GLU A 566 -14.78 5.60 -5.95
CA GLU A 566 -14.47 6.37 -7.16
C GLU A 566 -15.13 5.73 -8.38
N CYS A 567 -15.76 6.57 -9.20
CA CYS A 567 -16.31 6.20 -10.49
C CYS A 567 -15.95 7.28 -11.52
N ILE A 568 -14.96 7.00 -12.35
CA ILE A 568 -14.51 7.90 -13.43
C ILE A 568 -14.48 7.11 -14.75
N ASN A 569 -14.81 7.75 -15.86
CA ASN A 569 -14.81 7.15 -17.19
C ASN A 569 -15.69 5.90 -17.27
N HIS A 570 -16.83 5.90 -16.58
CA HIS A 570 -17.76 4.77 -16.48
C HIS A 570 -17.21 3.50 -15.82
N ASN A 571 -16.03 3.55 -15.21
CA ASN A 571 -15.51 2.44 -14.44
C ASN A 571 -16.11 2.46 -13.03
N ASN A 572 -16.42 1.29 -12.47
CA ASN A 572 -16.94 1.12 -11.12
C ASN A 572 -18.28 1.83 -10.84
N VAL A 573 -19.19 1.83 -11.80
CA VAL A 573 -20.49 2.55 -11.70
C VAL A 573 -21.43 1.98 -10.63
N THR A 574 -21.16 0.81 -10.10
CA THR A 574 -21.93 0.11 -9.06
C THR A 574 -21.14 -0.11 -7.76
N GLY A 575 -20.03 0.62 -7.57
CA GLY A 575 -19.16 0.50 -6.40
C GLY A 575 -19.73 1.09 -5.09
N TRP A 576 -21.01 1.33 -5.01
CA TRP A 576 -21.69 2.10 -3.95
C TRP A 576 -21.35 1.69 -2.53
N TYR A 577 -21.27 0.39 -2.26
CA TYR A 577 -21.15 -0.17 -0.93
C TYR A 577 -19.77 -0.80 -0.64
N MET A 578 -18.80 -0.68 -1.56
CA MET A 578 -17.50 -1.36 -1.42
C MET A 578 -16.68 -0.91 -0.20
N ASN A 579 -17.07 0.20 0.44
CA ASN A 579 -16.42 0.74 1.63
C ASN A 579 -17.37 0.88 2.84
N ASP A 580 -18.63 0.50 2.75
CA ASP A 580 -19.64 0.78 3.77
C ASP A 580 -19.62 -0.25 4.93
N GLY A 581 -18.44 -0.49 5.50
CA GLY A 581 -18.18 -1.54 6.47
C GLY A 581 -18.00 -2.89 5.80
N ALA A 582 -17.48 -2.89 4.57
CA ALA A 582 -17.17 -4.10 3.84
C ALA A 582 -16.09 -4.90 4.57
N LEU A 583 -16.38 -6.17 4.84
CA LEU A 583 -15.50 -7.09 5.56
C LEU A 583 -15.29 -8.34 4.70
N TYR A 584 -14.10 -8.45 4.14
CA TYR A 584 -13.73 -9.57 3.28
C TYR A 584 -12.88 -10.57 4.04
N LEU A 585 -13.18 -11.86 3.88
CA LEU A 585 -12.34 -12.96 4.35
C LEU A 585 -11.66 -13.62 3.14
N TYR A 586 -10.36 -13.43 2.99
CA TYR A 586 -9.52 -14.11 2.02
C TYR A 586 -8.99 -15.41 2.62
N THR A 587 -9.08 -16.50 1.87
CA THR A 587 -8.64 -17.82 2.33
C THR A 587 -7.61 -18.43 1.37
N LYS A 588 -6.91 -19.47 1.80
CA LYS A 588 -6.00 -20.22 0.92
C LYS A 588 -6.72 -21.18 -0.03
N THR A 589 -8.03 -21.36 0.14
CA THR A 589 -8.83 -22.38 -0.57
C THR A 589 -9.15 -21.98 -1.99
N ASP A 590 -9.43 -20.68 -2.24
CA ASP A 590 -9.71 -20.14 -3.57
C ASP A 590 -8.91 -18.85 -3.81
N ASP A 591 -8.31 -18.73 -4.98
CA ASP A 591 -7.58 -17.51 -5.39
C ASP A 591 -8.48 -16.51 -6.14
N HIS A 592 -9.80 -16.72 -6.18
CA HIS A 592 -10.76 -15.95 -6.97
C HIS A 592 -12.07 -15.62 -6.25
N GLU A 593 -12.09 -15.68 -4.92
CA GLU A 593 -13.30 -15.54 -4.09
C GLU A 593 -14.10 -14.29 -4.39
N PHE A 594 -13.43 -13.19 -4.63
CA PHE A 594 -14.04 -11.89 -4.84
C PHE A 594 -13.88 -11.35 -6.27
N ASP A 595 -13.26 -12.13 -7.17
CA ASP A 595 -13.17 -11.76 -8.58
C ASP A 595 -14.56 -11.57 -9.17
N GLY A 596 -14.85 -10.37 -9.65
CA GLY A 596 -16.13 -10.03 -10.25
C GLY A 596 -17.23 -9.59 -9.30
N ILE A 597 -17.04 -9.66 -7.98
CA ILE A 597 -18.03 -9.13 -7.02
C ILE A 597 -18.28 -7.64 -7.23
N ASN A 598 -17.26 -6.89 -7.58
CA ASN A 598 -17.39 -5.44 -7.82
C ASN A 598 -17.66 -5.08 -9.28
N PHE A 599 -17.77 -6.10 -10.17
CA PHE A 599 -17.95 -5.91 -11.63
C PHE A 599 -19.33 -6.06 -12.12
N VAL A 600 -20.08 -6.85 -11.37
CA VAL A 600 -21.30 -7.37 -11.88
C VAL A 600 -22.34 -6.29 -11.73
N ARG A 601 -22.84 -5.75 -12.85
CA ARG A 601 -24.13 -5.08 -12.88
C ARG A 601 -25.24 -6.09 -12.58
N ASN A 602 -25.06 -6.83 -11.51
CA ASN A 602 -26.13 -7.61 -10.92
C ASN A 602 -26.50 -6.86 -9.64
N ASP A 603 -27.69 -6.32 -9.60
CA ASP A 603 -28.18 -5.55 -8.46
C ASP A 603 -28.00 -6.33 -7.14
N ARG A 604 -28.14 -7.65 -7.14
CA ARG A 604 -27.94 -8.50 -5.96
C ARG A 604 -26.51 -8.42 -5.42
N ILE A 605 -25.52 -8.59 -6.31
CA ILE A 605 -24.10 -8.59 -5.89
C ILE A 605 -23.65 -7.20 -5.44
N ALA A 606 -24.02 -6.15 -6.18
CA ALA A 606 -23.62 -4.78 -5.88
C ALA A 606 -24.23 -4.25 -4.55
N TYR A 607 -25.37 -4.80 -4.13
CA TYR A 607 -26.05 -4.41 -2.89
C TYR A 607 -25.64 -5.23 -1.68
N HIS A 608 -25.08 -6.42 -1.87
CA HIS A 608 -24.79 -7.35 -0.81
C HIS A 608 -23.28 -7.65 -0.70
N ILE A 609 -22.50 -6.62 -0.42
CA ILE A 609 -21.06 -6.77 -0.11
C ILE A 609 -20.92 -7.32 1.32
N PRO A 610 -20.05 -8.32 1.58
CA PRO A 610 -19.87 -8.86 2.93
C PRO A 610 -19.59 -7.77 3.96
N GLY A 611 -20.24 -7.84 5.11
CA GLY A 611 -20.14 -6.88 6.21
C GLY A 611 -21.05 -5.66 6.10
N THR A 612 -21.63 -5.34 4.93
CA THR A 612 -22.44 -4.12 4.74
C THR A 612 -23.89 -4.27 5.23
N THR A 613 -24.46 -3.14 5.64
CA THR A 613 -25.90 -3.02 5.95
C THR A 613 -26.54 -2.10 4.93
N THR A 614 -27.49 -2.60 4.16
CA THR A 614 -27.99 -1.93 2.98
C THR A 614 -29.50 -1.96 2.85
N ASP A 615 -30.05 -1.12 2.01
CA ASP A 615 -31.44 -1.14 1.60
C ASP A 615 -31.61 -1.76 0.21
N SER A 616 -32.80 -2.27 -0.08
CA SER A 616 -33.13 -2.96 -1.34
C SER A 616 -33.49 -2.04 -2.50
N ARG A 617 -33.40 -0.72 -2.34
CA ARG A 617 -33.79 0.24 -3.39
C ARG A 617 -32.72 0.34 -4.45
N GLN A 618 -33.14 0.36 -5.70
CA GLN A 618 -32.24 0.51 -6.84
C GLN A 618 -31.52 1.87 -6.79
N ARG A 619 -30.20 1.85 -6.90
CA ARG A 619 -29.36 3.03 -7.03
C ARG A 619 -29.05 3.34 -8.48
N PRO A 620 -28.92 4.64 -8.86
CA PRO A 620 -28.50 5.01 -10.20
C PRO A 620 -27.03 4.64 -10.43
N ALA A 621 -26.75 4.02 -11.56
CA ALA A 621 -25.38 3.81 -12.04
C ALA A 621 -24.89 5.11 -12.70
N VAL A 622 -24.19 5.95 -11.96
CA VAL A 622 -23.69 7.25 -12.45
C VAL A 622 -22.17 7.29 -12.33
N SER A 623 -21.54 7.89 -13.34
CA SER A 623 -20.12 8.23 -13.28
C SER A 623 -19.96 9.59 -12.60
N ILE A 624 -19.21 9.63 -11.50
CA ILE A 624 -18.90 10.85 -10.77
C ILE A 624 -17.39 11.07 -10.83
N SER A 625 -16.96 12.25 -11.26
CA SER A 625 -15.52 12.52 -11.46
C SER A 625 -14.72 12.65 -10.16
N GLU A 626 -15.36 12.90 -9.02
CA GLU A 626 -14.69 13.09 -7.74
C GLU A 626 -15.61 12.62 -6.60
N GLY A 627 -16.31 11.54 -6.59
CA GLY A 627 -17.09 10.98 -5.51
C GLY A 627 -17.66 11.96 -4.46
N TRP A 628 -18.51 11.52 -3.60
CA TRP A 628 -18.90 12.33 -2.43
C TRP A 628 -18.20 11.84 -1.17
N TYR A 629 -17.93 12.78 -0.26
CA TYR A 629 -17.43 12.47 1.07
C TYR A 629 -18.62 12.15 1.98
N PRO A 630 -18.62 11.00 2.67
CA PRO A 630 -19.61 10.70 3.70
C PRO A 630 -19.54 11.71 4.84
N GLU A 631 -20.66 11.88 5.56
CA GLU A 631 -20.69 12.72 6.75
C GLU A 631 -20.19 11.99 8.02
N ASN A 632 -19.89 10.72 7.92
CA ASN A 632 -19.49 9.85 9.02
C ASN A 632 -18.19 10.33 9.65
N ASP A 633 -18.20 10.84 10.86
CA ASP A 633 -17.04 11.39 11.53
C ASP A 633 -16.51 10.53 12.70
N ARG A 634 -17.33 9.58 13.23
CA ARG A 634 -16.92 8.67 14.30
C ARG A 634 -16.62 7.31 13.70
N VAL A 635 -15.59 7.28 12.88
CA VAL A 635 -15.11 6.08 12.18
C VAL A 635 -13.63 5.95 12.45
N GLY A 636 -13.16 4.76 12.75
CA GLY A 636 -11.74 4.49 12.91
C GLY A 636 -11.43 3.05 13.19
N CYS A 637 -10.17 2.72 13.10
CA CYS A 637 -9.62 1.41 13.41
C CYS A 637 -8.25 1.54 14.09
N MET A 638 -7.93 0.57 14.91
CA MET A 638 -6.69 0.54 15.66
C MET A 638 -6.20 -0.90 15.79
N ASP A 639 -4.93 -1.12 15.50
CA ASP A 639 -4.26 -2.37 15.85
C ASP A 639 -3.88 -2.38 17.34
N PHE A 640 -3.91 -3.55 17.94
CA PHE A 640 -3.41 -3.80 19.30
C PHE A 640 -2.38 -4.92 19.27
N GLU A 641 -1.22 -4.69 19.91
CA GLU A 641 -0.06 -5.60 19.89
C GLU A 641 0.39 -6.00 18.46
N LYS A 642 0.06 -5.20 17.46
CA LYS A 642 0.26 -5.50 16.02
C LYS A 642 -0.36 -6.84 15.58
N ASN A 643 -1.36 -7.32 16.29
CA ASN A 643 -1.92 -8.65 16.07
C ASN A 643 -3.45 -8.70 16.06
N TYR A 644 -4.10 -7.74 16.69
CA TYR A 644 -5.54 -7.66 16.86
C TYR A 644 -6.07 -6.34 16.33
N ILE A 645 -7.36 -6.28 15.96
CA ILE A 645 -8.02 -5.06 15.49
C ILE A 645 -9.26 -4.78 16.34
N THR A 646 -9.41 -3.52 16.73
CA THR A 646 -10.68 -2.95 17.16
C THR A 646 -11.04 -1.82 16.22
N ALA A 647 -12.22 -1.90 15.61
CA ALA A 647 -12.70 -0.89 14.68
C ALA A 647 -14.18 -0.59 14.90
N GLY A 648 -14.58 0.62 14.57
CA GLY A 648 -15.99 1.01 14.69
C GLY A 648 -16.36 2.15 13.76
N MET A 649 -17.64 2.19 13.39
CA MET A 649 -18.19 3.28 12.58
C MET A 649 -19.60 3.68 13.01
N ASP A 650 -19.81 4.97 13.07
CA ASP A 650 -21.12 5.59 13.12
C ASP A 650 -21.61 5.74 11.69
N TYR A 651 -22.30 4.72 11.19
CA TYR A 651 -22.72 4.66 9.80
C TYR A 651 -23.96 5.47 9.52
N SER A 652 -23.90 6.29 8.49
CA SER A 652 -25.04 6.95 7.88
C SER A 652 -24.94 6.79 6.37
N ALA A 653 -25.94 6.20 5.77
CA ALA A 653 -26.06 6.10 4.32
C ALA A 653 -26.61 7.37 3.68
N TYR A 654 -26.84 8.43 4.46
CA TYR A 654 -27.26 9.74 3.97
C TYR A 654 -26.19 10.25 3.01
N ASN A 655 -26.51 10.16 1.75
CA ASN A 655 -25.66 10.65 0.69
C ASN A 655 -26.10 12.06 0.41
N CYS A 656 -25.20 13.00 0.57
CA CYS A 656 -25.37 14.36 0.15
C CYS A 656 -25.95 14.42 -1.26
N GLU A 657 -26.64 15.49 -1.57
CA GLU A 657 -26.91 15.87 -2.95
C GLU A 657 -25.65 15.58 -3.76
N ILE A 658 -25.79 14.91 -4.90
CA ILE A 658 -24.76 14.93 -5.93
C ILE A 658 -24.73 16.36 -6.41
N ALA A 659 -24.27 17.25 -5.55
CA ALA A 659 -24.19 18.66 -5.79
C ALA A 659 -23.03 18.86 -6.76
N GLU A 660 -23.37 19.37 -7.93
CA GLU A 660 -22.47 19.86 -8.95
C GLU A 660 -21.60 18.77 -9.64
N MET A 661 -22.27 17.92 -10.44
CA MET A 661 -21.58 17.43 -11.64
C MET A 661 -21.32 18.67 -12.51
N LYS A 662 -20.09 19.14 -12.53
CA LYS A 662 -19.68 20.20 -13.45
C LYS A 662 -20.01 19.74 -14.87
N GLU A 663 -20.71 20.59 -15.59
CA GLU A 663 -21.10 20.41 -17.01
C GLU A 663 -19.94 20.09 -17.95
N ASP A 664 -18.69 20.17 -17.46
CA ASP A 664 -17.47 20.06 -18.25
C ASP A 664 -17.11 18.64 -18.75
N ILE A 665 -17.86 17.61 -18.39
CA ILE A 665 -17.53 16.24 -18.80
C ILE A 665 -18.55 15.64 -19.78
N GLY A 666 -19.44 16.43 -20.35
CA GLY A 666 -20.33 15.99 -21.46
C GLY A 666 -21.38 14.94 -21.08
N TYR A 667 -21.70 14.73 -19.84
CA TYR A 667 -22.73 13.83 -19.37
C TYR A 667 -23.94 14.61 -18.88
N GLY A 668 -24.80 14.97 -19.80
CA GLY A 668 -26.09 15.55 -19.51
C GLY A 668 -27.08 14.53 -18.95
N ALA A 669 -26.97 14.22 -17.68
CA ALA A 669 -28.03 13.55 -16.96
C ALA A 669 -28.42 14.44 -15.78
N GLY A 670 -29.68 14.75 -15.68
CA GLY A 670 -30.26 15.45 -14.53
C GLY A 670 -29.83 14.71 -13.24
N ASN A 671 -29.49 15.50 -12.26
CA ASN A 671 -28.96 15.09 -10.97
C ASN A 671 -30.00 14.24 -10.20
N PRO A 672 -29.90 12.91 -10.10
CA PRO A 672 -30.82 12.17 -9.27
C PRO A 672 -30.41 12.33 -7.81
N GLN A 673 -31.20 13.05 -7.03
CA GLN A 673 -31.09 12.97 -5.58
C GLN A 673 -31.45 11.55 -5.13
N PHE A 674 -30.46 10.83 -4.65
CA PHE A 674 -30.71 9.58 -3.93
C PHE A 674 -30.60 9.88 -2.43
N ILE A 675 -31.74 9.86 -1.76
CA ILE A 675 -31.79 10.05 -0.30
C ILE A 675 -31.91 8.68 0.35
N ASN A 676 -31.04 8.43 1.33
CA ASN A 676 -31.08 7.22 2.15
C ASN A 676 -30.87 7.61 3.62
N ASP A 677 -31.88 7.39 4.46
CA ASP A 677 -31.86 7.72 5.89
C ASP A 677 -31.40 6.56 6.77
N LEU A 678 -30.88 5.49 6.17
CA LEU A 678 -30.37 4.33 6.91
C LEU A 678 -29.19 4.73 7.80
N THR A 679 -29.30 4.43 9.07
CA THR A 679 -28.25 4.61 10.07
C THR A 679 -27.97 3.32 10.82
N ALA A 680 -26.72 3.15 11.30
CA ALA A 680 -26.30 2.03 12.13
C ALA A 680 -25.03 2.38 12.93
N LYS A 681 -24.81 1.73 14.07
CA LYS A 681 -23.52 1.66 14.75
C LYS A 681 -22.95 0.28 14.48
N LYS A 682 -21.73 0.19 13.98
CA LYS A 682 -21.09 -1.09 13.64
C LYS A 682 -19.70 -1.16 14.24
N ALA A 683 -19.38 -2.27 14.90
CA ALA A 683 -18.05 -2.51 15.42
C ALA A 683 -17.54 -3.90 15.02
N TYR A 684 -16.22 -3.98 14.86
CA TYR A 684 -15.50 -5.17 14.42
C TYR A 684 -14.33 -5.42 15.36
N PHE A 685 -14.22 -6.66 15.83
CA PHE A 685 -13.18 -7.10 16.75
C PHE A 685 -12.51 -8.34 16.16
N MET A 686 -11.28 -8.19 15.65
CA MET A 686 -10.51 -9.31 15.11
C MET A 686 -9.54 -9.78 16.20
N PHE A 687 -9.78 -10.96 16.70
CA PHE A 687 -8.95 -11.60 17.73
C PHE A 687 -7.98 -12.61 17.10
N ASP A 688 -7.69 -13.74 17.76
CA ASP A 688 -6.72 -14.71 17.25
C ASP A 688 -7.27 -15.59 16.12
N ASP A 689 -8.48 -16.16 16.26
CA ASP A 689 -9.08 -17.04 15.25
C ASP A 689 -10.54 -16.70 14.91
N GLU A 690 -11.07 -15.55 15.38
CA GLU A 690 -12.40 -15.08 15.03
C GLU A 690 -12.43 -13.57 14.78
N CYS A 691 -13.46 -13.16 14.03
CA CYS A 691 -13.87 -11.76 13.90
C CYS A 691 -15.30 -11.60 14.43
N VAL A 692 -15.46 -10.85 15.51
CA VAL A 692 -16.79 -10.56 16.09
C VAL A 692 -17.32 -9.27 15.49
N CYS A 693 -18.54 -9.33 14.94
CA CYS A 693 -19.21 -8.21 14.26
C CYS A 693 -20.48 -7.84 15.02
N LEU A 694 -20.57 -6.58 15.41
CA LEU A 694 -21.72 -6.02 16.12
C LEU A 694 -22.39 -4.93 15.29
N GLY A 695 -23.73 -4.90 15.33
CA GLY A 695 -24.54 -3.83 14.79
C GLY A 695 -25.63 -3.41 15.77
N ALA A 696 -25.87 -2.12 15.91
CA ALA A 696 -26.92 -1.58 16.76
C ALA A 696 -27.47 -0.26 16.18
N GLY A 697 -28.65 0.16 16.63
CA GLY A 697 -29.25 1.40 16.18
C GLY A 697 -29.65 1.42 14.71
N ILE A 698 -29.82 0.24 14.09
CA ILE A 698 -30.22 0.14 12.67
C ILE A 698 -31.62 0.68 12.51
N SER A 699 -31.73 1.80 11.76
CA SER A 699 -32.99 2.50 11.60
C SER A 699 -33.12 3.09 10.20
N SER A 700 -34.31 3.04 9.62
CA SER A 700 -34.68 3.68 8.36
C SER A 700 -36.19 3.93 8.31
N THR A 701 -36.62 4.93 7.53
CA THR A 701 -38.03 5.25 7.30
C THR A 701 -38.42 5.17 5.81
N MET A 702 -37.50 4.72 4.96
CA MET A 702 -37.63 4.75 3.49
C MET A 702 -38.51 3.67 2.89
N ASN A 703 -39.20 2.87 3.73
CA ASN A 703 -40.10 1.77 3.34
C ASN A 703 -39.47 0.73 2.41
N SER A 704 -38.18 0.49 2.60
CA SER A 704 -37.41 -0.57 1.93
C SER A 704 -37.02 -1.67 2.92
N ASP A 705 -36.74 -2.85 2.40
CA ASP A 705 -36.19 -3.94 3.20
C ASP A 705 -34.72 -3.63 3.51
N ILE A 706 -34.33 -3.79 4.76
CA ILE A 706 -32.99 -3.59 5.25
C ILE A 706 -32.40 -4.93 5.64
N SER A 707 -31.19 -5.21 5.17
CA SER A 707 -30.46 -6.41 5.54
C SER A 707 -28.96 -6.12 5.81
N THR A 708 -28.34 -6.99 6.62
CA THR A 708 -26.87 -7.00 6.78
C THR A 708 -26.33 -8.26 6.13
N THR A 709 -25.41 -8.06 5.17
CA THR A 709 -24.72 -9.17 4.49
C THR A 709 -23.61 -9.69 5.39
N VAL A 710 -23.72 -10.95 5.79
CA VAL A 710 -22.72 -11.65 6.60
C VAL A 710 -21.62 -12.20 5.71
N GLU A 711 -22.02 -12.83 4.61
CA GLU A 711 -21.11 -13.40 3.61
C GLU A 711 -21.74 -13.32 2.22
N HIS A 712 -20.90 -13.06 1.24
CA HIS A 712 -21.29 -13.15 -0.16
C HIS A 712 -20.04 -13.40 -1.00
N ARG A 713 -19.90 -14.61 -1.51
CA ARG A 713 -18.72 -15.01 -2.27
C ARG A 713 -19.05 -15.93 -3.43
N ARG A 714 -18.13 -15.96 -4.39
CA ARG A 714 -18.12 -16.94 -5.45
C ARG A 714 -17.63 -18.28 -4.87
N LEU A 715 -18.26 -19.36 -5.26
CA LEU A 715 -17.85 -20.71 -4.88
C LEU A 715 -16.86 -21.30 -5.90
N VAL A 716 -16.00 -22.19 -5.45
CA VAL A 716 -15.05 -22.88 -6.32
C VAL A 716 -15.80 -23.78 -7.32
N LYS A 717 -15.52 -23.62 -8.62
CA LYS A 717 -16.08 -24.47 -9.66
C LYS A 717 -15.21 -25.70 -9.86
N LEU A 718 -15.64 -26.86 -9.41
CA LEU A 718 -15.00 -28.11 -9.83
C LEU A 718 -15.35 -28.45 -11.28
N GLN A 719 -14.40 -29.10 -11.98
CA GLN A 719 -14.54 -29.44 -13.40
C GLN A 719 -15.84 -30.16 -13.77
N ASN A 720 -16.43 -30.88 -12.83
CA ASN A 720 -17.65 -31.69 -13.04
C ASN A 720 -18.87 -31.18 -12.28
N ASN A 721 -18.77 -30.08 -11.51
CA ASN A 721 -19.90 -29.51 -10.79
C ASN A 721 -20.05 -28.03 -11.06
N PRO A 722 -20.98 -27.62 -11.93
CA PRO A 722 -21.17 -26.19 -12.24
C PRO A 722 -21.70 -25.36 -11.06
N TYR A 723 -22.15 -26.00 -9.98
CA TYR A 723 -22.74 -25.37 -8.80
C TYR A 723 -21.76 -25.24 -7.64
N GLY A 724 -20.46 -25.56 -7.84
CA GLY A 724 -19.47 -25.60 -6.77
C GLY A 724 -19.55 -26.89 -5.94
N SER A 725 -18.45 -27.20 -5.26
CA SER A 725 -18.34 -28.42 -4.44
C SER A 725 -18.64 -28.20 -2.98
N ASP A 726 -18.84 -26.95 -2.60
CA ASP A 726 -18.83 -26.55 -1.19
C ASP A 726 -20.10 -27.04 -0.52
N LYS A 727 -19.93 -27.77 0.57
CA LYS A 727 -21.03 -28.14 1.43
C LYS A 727 -21.38 -26.94 2.31
N ILE A 728 -22.66 -26.67 2.35
CA ILE A 728 -23.25 -25.65 3.21
C ILE A 728 -24.15 -26.35 4.18
N SER A 729 -23.97 -26.10 5.46
CA SER A 729 -24.85 -26.57 6.51
C SER A 729 -25.37 -25.42 7.36
N ILE A 730 -26.57 -25.58 7.90
CA ILE A 730 -27.18 -24.64 8.83
C ILE A 730 -27.63 -25.43 10.05
N ASN A 731 -27.14 -25.03 11.23
CA ASN A 731 -27.42 -25.74 12.49
C ASN A 731 -27.05 -27.22 12.45
N GLY A 732 -26.07 -27.62 11.59
CA GLY A 732 -25.63 -29.01 11.38
C GLY A 732 -26.45 -29.79 10.34
N GLU A 733 -27.44 -29.19 9.70
CA GLU A 733 -28.18 -29.79 8.59
C GLU A 733 -27.56 -29.42 7.26
N ILE A 734 -27.02 -30.40 6.53
CA ILE A 734 -26.39 -30.18 5.22
C ILE A 734 -27.49 -29.94 4.18
N ILE A 735 -27.31 -28.85 3.41
CA ILE A 735 -28.20 -28.53 2.29
C ILE A 735 -27.69 -29.23 1.05
N THR A 736 -28.54 -30.07 0.44
CA THR A 736 -28.17 -30.90 -0.72
C THR A 736 -28.56 -30.29 -2.06
N ASP A 737 -29.40 -29.27 -2.06
CA ASP A 737 -29.87 -28.64 -3.29
C ASP A 737 -28.74 -27.82 -3.96
N ASN A 738 -28.67 -27.95 -5.29
CA ASN A 738 -27.68 -27.25 -6.08
C ASN A 738 -27.85 -25.72 -6.05
N THR A 739 -29.10 -25.27 -5.97
CA THR A 739 -29.50 -23.88 -5.79
C THR A 739 -30.63 -23.81 -4.79
N PHE A 740 -30.63 -22.83 -3.90
CA PHE A 740 -31.66 -22.66 -2.88
C PHE A 740 -31.74 -21.21 -2.41
N ASP A 741 -32.85 -20.90 -1.76
CA ASP A 741 -33.10 -19.63 -1.07
C ASP A 741 -33.91 -19.96 0.18
N LEU A 742 -33.26 -20.00 1.32
CA LEU A 742 -33.79 -20.49 2.58
C LEU A 742 -33.83 -19.38 3.61
N GLN A 743 -35.00 -19.24 4.27
CA GLN A 743 -35.13 -18.35 5.41
C GLN A 743 -35.14 -19.18 6.70
N ILE A 744 -34.29 -18.79 7.64
CA ILE A 744 -34.12 -19.49 8.92
C ILE A 744 -34.39 -18.49 10.04
N ASP A 745 -35.36 -18.82 10.88
CA ASP A 745 -35.64 -18.08 12.11
C ASP A 745 -34.77 -18.64 13.26
N ASP A 746 -34.23 -17.73 14.10
CA ASP A 746 -33.36 -18.05 15.25
C ASP A 746 -32.17 -18.97 14.91
N PRO A 747 -31.30 -18.57 13.92
CA PRO A 747 -30.14 -19.36 13.51
C PRO A 747 -29.11 -19.43 14.65
N SER A 748 -28.48 -20.60 14.84
CA SER A 748 -27.33 -20.74 15.74
C SER A 748 -26.01 -20.58 15.01
N TYR A 749 -25.84 -21.27 13.87
CA TYR A 749 -24.66 -21.15 13.04
C TYR A 749 -24.91 -21.61 11.60
N ALA A 750 -24.06 -21.17 10.71
CA ALA A 750 -23.94 -21.68 9.35
C ALA A 750 -22.46 -22.05 9.09
N CYS A 751 -22.24 -23.13 8.35
CA CYS A 751 -20.92 -23.60 7.97
C CYS A 751 -20.80 -23.66 6.46
N MET A 752 -19.71 -23.12 5.94
CA MET A 752 -19.25 -23.33 4.58
C MET A 752 -17.95 -24.14 4.66
N GLU A 753 -18.03 -25.43 4.29
CA GLU A 753 -16.90 -26.36 4.39
C GLU A 753 -15.68 -25.78 3.64
N ASP A 754 -14.49 -25.88 4.25
CA ASP A 754 -13.21 -25.38 3.76
C ASP A 754 -13.05 -23.85 3.69
N PHE A 755 -14.04 -23.04 4.08
CA PHE A 755 -13.97 -21.59 4.12
C PHE A 755 -14.10 -21.03 5.53
N ALA A 756 -15.32 -21.01 6.06
CA ALA A 756 -15.60 -20.40 7.36
C ALA A 756 -16.91 -20.91 7.99
N GLY A 757 -16.98 -20.75 9.28
CA GLY A 757 -18.19 -20.83 10.04
C GLY A 757 -18.68 -19.46 10.50
N TYR A 758 -19.99 -19.32 10.63
CA TYR A 758 -20.67 -18.09 11.05
C TYR A 758 -21.55 -18.44 12.25
N VAL A 759 -21.27 -17.85 13.40
CA VAL A 759 -22.05 -18.08 14.62
C VAL A 759 -22.91 -16.86 14.91
N PHE A 760 -24.20 -17.04 15.06
CA PHE A 760 -25.18 -15.98 15.28
C PHE A 760 -25.50 -15.90 16.77
N ILE A 761 -25.25 -14.74 17.37
CA ILE A 761 -25.51 -14.45 18.79
C ILE A 761 -26.79 -13.62 18.92
N ASP A 762 -27.01 -12.70 18.01
CA ASP A 762 -28.21 -11.88 17.90
C ASP A 762 -28.53 -11.71 16.40
N ALA A 763 -29.37 -12.59 15.89
CA ALA A 763 -29.86 -12.55 14.52
C ALA A 763 -31.26 -13.20 14.47
N PRO A 764 -32.32 -12.40 14.44
CA PRO A 764 -33.68 -12.95 14.54
C PRO A 764 -34.08 -13.80 13.32
N LYS A 765 -33.49 -13.49 12.17
CA LYS A 765 -33.75 -14.20 10.92
C LYS A 765 -32.59 -14.03 9.96
N ILE A 766 -32.21 -15.11 9.30
CA ILE A 766 -31.26 -15.05 8.18
C ILE A 766 -31.90 -15.59 6.90
N THR A 767 -31.39 -15.09 5.77
CA THR A 767 -31.59 -15.71 4.46
C THR A 767 -30.25 -16.30 3.99
N VAL A 768 -30.27 -17.56 3.59
CA VAL A 768 -29.10 -18.23 3.00
C VAL A 768 -29.47 -18.65 1.60
N SER A 769 -28.72 -18.18 0.62
CA SER A 769 -29.00 -18.43 -0.79
C SER A 769 -27.76 -18.99 -1.48
N LYS A 770 -27.98 -19.99 -2.34
CA LYS A 770 -27.00 -20.47 -3.31
C LYS A 770 -27.59 -20.35 -4.71
N TYR A 771 -26.91 -19.65 -5.60
CA TYR A 771 -27.47 -19.33 -6.93
C TYR A 771 -26.39 -19.26 -7.99
N LEU A 772 -26.81 -19.35 -9.26
CA LEU A 772 -25.93 -19.15 -10.41
C LEU A 772 -26.07 -17.73 -10.94
N CYS A 773 -24.96 -17.07 -11.15
CA CYS A 773 -24.90 -15.76 -11.76
C CYS A 773 -23.93 -15.76 -12.93
N ALA A 774 -24.37 -15.21 -14.06
CA ALA A 774 -23.50 -14.85 -15.16
C ALA A 774 -23.19 -13.36 -15.00
N PRO A 775 -21.96 -12.99 -14.67
CA PRO A 775 -21.59 -11.61 -14.56
C PRO A 775 -21.84 -10.88 -15.88
N ASP A 776 -22.47 -9.71 -15.83
CA ASP A 776 -22.59 -8.84 -16.99
C ASP A 776 -21.42 -7.86 -17.03
N TYR A 777 -20.34 -8.26 -17.67
CA TYR A 777 -19.18 -7.41 -17.93
C TYR A 777 -19.40 -6.40 -19.06
N ASP A 778 -20.61 -6.25 -19.55
CA ASP A 778 -20.95 -5.49 -20.78
C ASP A 778 -21.07 -3.99 -20.55
N SER A 779 -20.73 -3.55 -19.38
CA SER A 779 -20.81 -2.13 -19.13
C SER A 779 -19.50 -1.42 -19.42
N ASN A 780 -19.46 -0.72 -20.52
CA ASN A 780 -18.72 0.53 -20.75
C ASN A 780 -17.30 0.65 -20.15
N ASP A 781 -16.60 -0.46 -19.92
CA ASP A 781 -15.20 -0.41 -19.50
C ASP A 781 -14.31 -0.13 -20.71
N GLY A 782 -14.49 1.08 -21.28
CA GLY A 782 -13.65 1.57 -22.36
C GLY A 782 -12.18 1.74 -21.97
N TYR A 783 -11.82 1.40 -20.73
CA TYR A 783 -10.49 1.64 -20.19
C TYR A 783 -9.84 0.43 -19.51
N SER A 784 -10.45 -0.76 -19.55
CA SER A 784 -9.79 -1.94 -19.01
C SER A 784 -8.83 -2.52 -20.05
N PRO A 785 -7.51 -2.51 -19.80
CA PRO A 785 -6.56 -3.24 -20.63
C PRO A 785 -6.68 -4.77 -20.48
N VAL A 786 -7.51 -5.22 -19.55
CA VAL A 786 -7.77 -6.65 -19.32
C VAL A 786 -8.77 -7.13 -20.34
N PRO A 787 -8.51 -8.22 -21.08
CA PRO A 787 -9.51 -8.85 -21.95
C PRO A 787 -10.79 -9.07 -21.16
N LYS A 788 -11.95 -8.64 -21.71
CA LYS A 788 -13.24 -8.86 -21.05
C LYS A 788 -13.35 -10.34 -20.68
N PRO A 789 -13.52 -10.67 -19.39
CA PRO A 789 -13.65 -12.07 -19.02
C PRO A 789 -14.83 -12.68 -19.77
N GLU A 790 -14.70 -13.93 -20.21
CA GLU A 790 -15.83 -14.63 -20.83
C GLU A 790 -17.04 -14.60 -19.90
N LYS A 791 -18.26 -14.41 -20.46
CA LYS A 791 -19.53 -14.53 -19.73
C LYS A 791 -19.68 -15.97 -19.23
N VAL A 792 -19.08 -16.26 -18.08
CA VAL A 792 -19.13 -17.59 -17.49
C VAL A 792 -20.03 -17.56 -16.27
N THR A 793 -21.09 -18.36 -16.31
CA THR A 793 -21.95 -18.55 -15.14
C THR A 793 -21.15 -19.13 -13.96
N ARG A 794 -21.23 -18.49 -12.80
CA ARG A 794 -20.53 -18.85 -11.57
C ARG A 794 -21.54 -19.14 -10.45
N PRO A 795 -21.26 -20.08 -9.56
CA PRO A 795 -22.05 -20.26 -8.35
C PRO A 795 -21.63 -19.23 -7.28
N PHE A 796 -22.61 -18.66 -6.61
CA PHE A 796 -22.46 -17.74 -5.48
C PHE A 796 -23.23 -18.27 -4.29
N VAL A 797 -22.73 -17.97 -3.11
CA VAL A 797 -23.44 -18.13 -1.84
C VAL A 797 -23.56 -16.77 -1.17
N GLU A 798 -24.66 -16.57 -0.49
CA GLU A 798 -24.98 -15.35 0.22
C GLU A 798 -25.66 -15.68 1.54
N ILE A 799 -25.27 -15.00 2.62
CA ILE A 799 -25.89 -15.07 3.93
C ILE A 799 -26.22 -13.65 4.36
N THR A 800 -27.50 -13.35 4.61
CA THR A 800 -27.97 -12.05 5.08
C THR A 800 -28.74 -12.15 6.38
N ILE A 801 -28.59 -11.17 7.25
CA ILE A 801 -29.46 -10.98 8.44
C ILE A 801 -30.55 -9.99 8.04
N GLU A 802 -31.81 -10.38 8.21
CA GLU A 802 -32.97 -9.59 7.80
C GLU A 802 -33.45 -8.67 8.93
N HIS A 803 -33.47 -7.37 8.70
CA HIS A 803 -34.00 -6.37 9.64
C HIS A 803 -35.43 -5.93 9.32
N GLY A 804 -35.95 -6.36 8.14
CA GLY A 804 -37.29 -6.02 7.67
C GLY A 804 -37.42 -4.58 7.18
N LYS A 805 -38.69 -4.13 7.05
CA LYS A 805 -39.00 -2.76 6.58
C LYS A 805 -39.06 -1.77 7.74
N ASN A 806 -38.49 -0.59 7.49
CA ASN A 806 -38.47 0.50 8.46
C ASN A 806 -38.00 0.05 9.85
N PRO A 807 -36.85 -0.64 9.99
CA PRO A 807 -36.37 -1.02 11.30
C PRO A 807 -36.19 0.19 12.20
N GLN A 808 -36.45 0.02 13.49
CA GLN A 808 -36.30 1.05 14.52
C GLN A 808 -35.38 0.49 15.61
N ASN A 809 -34.12 0.95 15.62
CA ASN A 809 -33.11 0.51 16.58
C ASN A 809 -32.86 -1.02 16.58
N ALA A 810 -32.87 -1.65 15.37
CA ALA A 810 -32.54 -3.06 15.24
C ALA A 810 -31.06 -3.30 15.54
N SER A 811 -30.73 -4.55 15.87
CA SER A 811 -29.38 -4.99 16.22
C SER A 811 -29.02 -6.30 15.54
N TYR A 812 -27.74 -6.61 15.54
CA TYR A 812 -27.18 -7.93 15.23
C TYR A 812 -25.87 -8.18 15.97
N ALA A 813 -25.57 -9.44 16.15
CA ALA A 813 -24.25 -9.90 16.60
C ALA A 813 -23.93 -11.25 15.98
N TYR A 814 -22.79 -11.36 15.33
CA TYR A 814 -22.28 -12.63 14.81
C TYR A 814 -20.74 -12.68 14.87
N ALA A 815 -20.21 -13.89 14.80
CA ALA A 815 -18.78 -14.13 14.68
C ALA A 815 -18.45 -14.93 13.42
N ILE A 816 -17.35 -14.60 12.77
CA ILE A 816 -16.77 -15.34 11.64
C ILE A 816 -15.58 -16.13 12.15
N LEU A 817 -15.58 -17.44 11.95
CA LEU A 817 -14.50 -18.35 12.34
C LEU A 817 -13.91 -19.00 11.07
N PRO A 818 -12.76 -18.54 10.57
CA PRO A 818 -12.13 -19.14 9.40
C PRO A 818 -11.84 -20.63 9.61
N TYR A 819 -12.14 -21.44 8.60
CA TYR A 819 -11.93 -22.90 8.60
C TYR A 819 -12.60 -23.71 9.74
N ALA A 820 -13.56 -23.12 10.45
CA ALA A 820 -14.30 -23.86 11.46
C ALA A 820 -15.29 -24.85 10.82
N ASP A 821 -15.28 -26.09 11.29
CA ASP A 821 -16.22 -27.13 10.89
C ASP A 821 -17.50 -27.16 11.77
N ASP A 822 -18.48 -27.93 11.37
CA ASP A 822 -19.74 -28.07 12.09
C ASP A 822 -19.56 -28.47 13.57
N GLU A 823 -18.57 -29.30 13.90
CA GLU A 823 -18.35 -29.74 15.28
C GLU A 823 -17.78 -28.59 16.13
N LYS A 824 -16.82 -27.83 15.61
CA LYS A 824 -16.30 -26.64 16.27
C LYS A 824 -17.40 -25.60 16.43
N LEU A 825 -18.19 -25.33 15.39
CA LEU A 825 -19.27 -24.35 15.42
C LEU A 825 -20.37 -24.69 16.39
N LYS A 826 -20.77 -25.94 16.46
CA LYS A 826 -21.80 -26.44 17.41
C LYS A 826 -21.39 -26.25 18.87
N LYS A 827 -20.09 -26.36 19.16
CA LYS A 827 -19.56 -26.12 20.52
C LYS A 827 -19.46 -24.63 20.77
N TYR A 828 -18.89 -23.89 19.83
CA TYR A 828 -18.63 -22.46 19.90
C TYR A 828 -19.93 -21.65 20.02
N ALA A 829 -20.98 -22.00 19.28
CA ALA A 829 -22.29 -21.34 19.39
C ALA A 829 -22.94 -21.47 20.79
N LYS A 830 -22.56 -22.50 21.59
CA LYS A 830 -23.04 -22.67 22.96
C LYS A 830 -22.21 -21.96 24.00
N ASP A 831 -20.91 -21.88 23.79
CA ASP A 831 -19.96 -21.26 24.69
C ASP A 831 -18.81 -20.61 23.86
N PRO A 832 -19.06 -19.44 23.31
CA PRO A 832 -18.04 -18.71 22.53
C PRO A 832 -16.90 -18.24 23.43
N ASP A 833 -15.69 -18.12 22.86
CA ASP A 833 -14.51 -17.65 23.59
C ASP A 833 -14.58 -16.16 23.93
N PHE A 834 -15.56 -15.45 23.42
CA PHE A 834 -15.82 -14.05 23.72
C PHE A 834 -17.11 -13.81 24.51
N GLU A 835 -17.22 -12.61 25.04
CA GLU A 835 -18.39 -12.06 25.71
C GLU A 835 -18.72 -10.68 25.15
N ILE A 836 -19.98 -10.46 24.75
CA ILE A 836 -20.48 -9.15 24.36
C ILE A 836 -20.83 -8.37 25.61
N LEU A 837 -20.01 -7.38 25.96
CA LEU A 837 -20.23 -6.55 27.14
C LEU A 837 -21.25 -5.43 26.89
N SER A 838 -21.34 -4.97 25.65
CA SER A 838 -22.31 -3.97 25.21
C SER A 838 -22.52 -4.04 23.68
N ASN A 839 -23.77 -3.97 23.24
CA ASN A 839 -24.14 -3.79 21.84
C ASN A 839 -25.27 -2.77 21.75
N THR A 840 -24.95 -1.49 21.86
CA THR A 840 -25.90 -0.38 21.85
C THR A 840 -25.50 0.68 20.84
N ASN A 841 -26.40 1.61 20.55
CA ASN A 841 -26.09 2.76 19.70
C ASN A 841 -25.11 3.78 20.34
N LYS A 842 -24.66 3.57 21.58
CA LYS A 842 -23.72 4.41 22.31
C LYS A 842 -22.37 3.77 22.50
N ILE A 843 -22.36 2.49 22.80
CA ILE A 843 -21.15 1.71 23.13
C ILE A 843 -21.30 0.32 22.57
N GLN A 844 -20.27 -0.15 21.88
CA GLN A 844 -20.10 -1.55 21.51
C GLN A 844 -18.81 -2.08 22.11
N ALA A 845 -18.86 -3.23 22.76
CA ALA A 845 -17.71 -3.78 23.47
C ALA A 845 -17.75 -5.30 23.50
N VAL A 846 -16.59 -5.91 23.27
CA VAL A 846 -16.37 -7.35 23.30
C VAL A 846 -15.11 -7.64 24.11
N LYS A 847 -15.21 -8.67 24.96
CA LYS A 847 -14.07 -9.26 25.66
C LYS A 847 -13.79 -10.65 25.12
N GLU A 848 -12.59 -10.88 24.63
CA GLU A 848 -12.08 -12.22 24.37
C GLU A 848 -11.52 -12.80 25.68
N LYS A 849 -12.03 -13.97 26.08
CA LYS A 849 -11.83 -14.53 27.43
C LYS A 849 -10.45 -15.16 27.61
N ASN A 850 -9.93 -15.82 26.57
CA ASN A 850 -8.66 -16.56 26.63
C ASN A 850 -7.45 -15.63 26.51
N LEU A 851 -7.55 -14.60 25.66
CA LEU A 851 -6.50 -13.58 25.48
C LEU A 851 -6.49 -12.54 26.61
N GLY A 852 -7.63 -12.37 27.30
CA GLY A 852 -7.83 -11.29 28.26
C GLY A 852 -7.89 -9.92 27.62
N ILE A 853 -8.27 -9.84 26.33
CA ILE A 853 -8.34 -8.60 25.56
C ILE A 853 -9.78 -8.10 25.53
N THR A 854 -9.95 -6.81 25.79
CA THR A 854 -11.26 -6.15 25.67
C THR A 854 -11.14 -4.98 24.68
N GLY A 855 -11.96 -5.03 23.65
CA GLY A 855 -12.14 -3.93 22.70
C GLY A 855 -13.43 -3.16 23.00
N ILE A 856 -13.39 -1.83 22.96
CA ILE A 856 -14.53 -0.95 23.21
C ILE A 856 -14.55 0.17 22.17
N VAL A 857 -15.72 0.40 21.58
CA VAL A 857 -15.99 1.55 20.71
C VAL A 857 -17.01 2.45 21.42
N PHE A 858 -16.57 3.63 21.82
CA PHE A 858 -17.41 4.67 22.39
C PHE A 858 -17.84 5.63 21.27
N TYR A 859 -19.12 5.64 20.90
CA TYR A 859 -19.68 6.62 19.96
C TYR A 859 -20.06 7.93 20.64
N GLU A 860 -20.19 7.93 21.95
CA GLU A 860 -20.37 9.09 22.82
C GLU A 860 -19.68 8.85 24.16
N ALA A 861 -19.63 9.88 25.01
CA ALA A 861 -19.12 9.71 26.38
C ALA A 861 -19.90 8.62 27.12
N GLY A 862 -19.20 7.77 27.86
CA GLY A 862 -19.82 6.62 28.55
C GLY A 862 -18.86 5.82 29.40
N GLU A 863 -19.37 4.70 29.90
CA GLU A 863 -18.64 3.77 30.75
C GLU A 863 -18.92 2.31 30.32
N CYS A 864 -17.87 1.53 30.21
CA CYS A 864 -17.96 0.09 29.94
C CYS A 864 -16.69 -0.61 30.44
N ALA A 865 -16.84 -1.84 30.97
CA ALA A 865 -15.74 -2.70 31.40
C ALA A 865 -14.71 -2.02 32.35
N GLY A 866 -15.17 -1.16 33.26
CA GLY A 866 -14.28 -0.43 34.19
C GLY A 866 -13.48 0.72 33.54
N ILE A 867 -13.81 1.08 32.31
CA ILE A 867 -13.26 2.21 31.54
C ILE A 867 -14.36 3.25 31.36
N LYS A 868 -14.06 4.50 31.66
CA LYS A 868 -14.94 5.63 31.37
C LYS A 868 -14.25 6.61 30.44
N ALA A 869 -14.93 6.97 29.36
CA ALA A 869 -14.47 7.92 28.36
C ALA A 869 -15.33 9.18 28.38
N ASN A 870 -14.71 10.36 28.26
CA ASN A 870 -15.41 11.63 28.23
C ASN A 870 -15.88 12.07 26.83
N LYS A 871 -15.43 11.37 25.78
CA LYS A 871 -15.73 11.64 24.36
C LYS A 871 -15.69 10.36 23.54
N PRO A 872 -16.16 10.39 22.26
CA PRO A 872 -15.99 9.26 21.35
C PRO A 872 -14.53 8.84 21.23
N CYS A 873 -14.27 7.53 21.34
CA CYS A 873 -12.94 6.94 21.19
C CYS A 873 -13.01 5.43 21.00
N ILE A 874 -11.91 4.85 20.54
CA ILE A 874 -11.70 3.40 20.51
C ILE A 874 -10.66 3.07 21.56
N VAL A 875 -10.97 2.08 22.37
CA VAL A 875 -10.11 1.60 23.45
C VAL A 875 -9.92 0.10 23.31
N THR A 876 -8.67 -0.35 23.37
CA THR A 876 -8.37 -1.78 23.50
C THR A 876 -7.43 -1.94 24.68
N PHE A 877 -7.74 -2.87 25.57
CA PHE A 877 -6.87 -3.16 26.68
C PHE A 877 -6.74 -4.67 26.94
N LYS A 878 -5.61 -5.05 27.48
CA LYS A 878 -5.32 -6.42 27.93
C LYS A 878 -5.01 -6.39 29.43
N GLU A 879 -5.65 -7.28 30.12
CA GLU A 879 -5.45 -7.49 31.54
C GLU A 879 -5.09 -8.96 31.80
N ASN A 880 -3.93 -9.18 32.37
CA ASN A 880 -3.44 -10.51 32.76
C ASN A 880 -2.53 -10.41 33.99
N ALA A 881 -1.93 -11.54 34.38
CA ALA A 881 -1.03 -11.60 35.53
C ALA A 881 0.23 -10.72 35.38
N ASP A 882 0.60 -10.33 34.16
CA ASP A 882 1.79 -9.50 33.87
C ASP A 882 1.50 -8.00 34.03
N GLY A 883 0.21 -7.59 34.04
CA GLY A 883 -0.19 -6.20 34.22
C GLY A 883 -1.38 -5.78 33.38
N PHE A 884 -1.47 -4.47 33.16
CA PHE A 884 -2.53 -3.82 32.37
C PHE A 884 -1.91 -2.99 31.25
N LYS A 885 -2.30 -3.32 30.01
CA LYS A 885 -1.85 -2.61 28.82
C LYS A 885 -3.07 -2.05 28.11
N ILE A 886 -3.02 -0.78 27.72
CA ILE A 886 -4.12 -0.08 27.05
C ILE A 886 -3.61 0.69 25.84
N LYS A 887 -4.38 0.68 24.75
CA LYS A 887 -4.17 1.52 23.58
C LYS A 887 -5.47 2.26 23.26
N ILE A 888 -5.37 3.55 22.94
CA ILE A 888 -6.50 4.45 22.77
C ILE A 888 -6.30 5.29 21.52
N CYS A 889 -7.31 5.40 20.66
CA CYS A 889 -7.32 6.38 19.58
C CYS A 889 -8.57 7.26 19.61
N GLU A 890 -8.43 8.47 19.06
CA GLU A 890 -9.52 9.42 18.84
C GLU A 890 -9.87 9.37 17.33
N PRO A 891 -10.98 8.70 16.94
CA PRO A 891 -11.25 8.40 15.55
C PRO A 891 -11.79 9.59 14.76
N THR A 892 -12.24 10.67 15.42
CA THR A 892 -12.87 11.80 14.71
C THR A 892 -11.86 12.80 14.14
N ASN A 893 -10.64 12.82 14.65
CA ASN A 893 -9.59 13.81 14.37
C ASN A 893 -10.04 15.28 14.62
N LYS A 894 -11.06 15.45 15.49
CA LYS A 894 -11.68 16.75 15.80
C LYS A 894 -11.50 17.16 17.27
N THR A 895 -10.89 16.31 18.06
CA THR A 895 -10.74 16.49 19.50
C THR A 895 -9.27 16.65 19.87
N ASP A 896 -8.92 17.74 20.56
CA ASP A 896 -7.54 18.00 21.01
C ASP A 896 -7.18 17.27 22.31
N LYS A 897 -8.18 16.83 23.09
CA LYS A 897 -7.98 16.20 24.39
C LYS A 897 -9.05 15.14 24.63
N LEU A 898 -8.57 13.98 25.07
CA LEU A 898 -9.40 12.87 25.50
C LEU A 898 -9.01 12.50 26.94
N GLU A 899 -10.01 12.28 27.81
CA GLU A 899 -9.82 11.81 29.18
C GLU A 899 -10.44 10.43 29.33
N ILE A 900 -9.65 9.50 29.82
CA ILE A 900 -10.05 8.13 30.14
C ILE A 900 -9.77 7.87 31.60
N GLU A 901 -10.78 7.41 32.32
CA GLU A 901 -10.68 6.97 33.71
C GLU A 901 -10.78 5.45 33.78
N ILE A 902 -9.77 4.80 34.36
CA ILE A 902 -9.71 3.36 34.62
C ILE A 902 -10.03 3.16 36.10
N PHE A 903 -11.08 2.38 36.43
CA PHE A 903 -11.51 2.14 37.81
C PHE A 903 -10.61 1.12 38.52
N LYS A 904 -9.30 1.30 38.36
CA LYS A 904 -8.26 0.53 39.02
C LYS A 904 -7.12 1.43 39.47
N LYS A 905 -6.51 1.02 40.57
CA LYS A 905 -5.26 1.61 41.04
C LYS A 905 -4.08 0.96 40.37
N LEU A 906 -3.46 1.66 39.41
CA LEU A 906 -2.37 1.16 38.60
C LEU A 906 -1.10 1.96 38.84
N LYS A 907 0.06 1.35 38.61
CA LYS A 907 1.38 1.99 38.58
C LYS A 907 1.90 2.00 37.15
N LEU A 908 2.16 3.21 36.64
CA LEU A 908 2.70 3.39 35.29
C LEU A 908 4.09 2.75 35.16
N LEU A 909 4.27 1.98 34.08
CA LEU A 909 5.56 1.45 33.63
C LEU A 909 6.10 2.26 32.45
N SER A 910 5.29 2.42 31.39
CA SER A 910 5.64 3.20 30.20
C SER A 910 4.39 3.76 29.54
N CYS A 911 4.50 4.85 28.80
CA CYS A 911 3.45 5.39 27.95
C CYS A 911 4.04 6.23 26.81
N ASP A 912 3.23 6.45 25.78
CA ASP A 912 3.49 7.47 24.77
C ASP A 912 3.57 8.87 25.41
N ASP A 913 4.39 9.75 24.86
CA ASP A 913 4.67 11.08 25.38
C ASP A 913 3.45 12.04 25.34
N ARG A 914 2.39 11.67 24.65
CA ARG A 914 1.13 12.39 24.56
C ARG A 914 0.24 12.24 25.80
N TYR A 915 0.56 11.29 26.68
CA TYR A 915 -0.19 11.07 27.89
C TYR A 915 0.29 11.95 29.07
N LYS A 916 -0.70 12.45 29.84
CA LYS A 916 -0.49 12.89 31.22
C LYS A 916 -1.33 11.98 32.10
N ILE A 917 -0.67 11.18 32.93
CA ILE A 917 -1.29 10.13 33.72
C ILE A 917 -1.25 10.48 35.21
N ASN A 918 -2.40 10.30 35.88
CA ASN A 918 -2.52 10.43 37.30
C ASN A 918 -2.98 9.09 37.89
N CYS A 919 -2.10 8.47 38.70
CA CYS A 919 -2.37 7.18 39.36
C CYS A 919 -2.79 7.46 40.80
N GLY A 920 -4.10 7.39 41.06
CA GLY A 920 -4.73 7.51 42.39
C GLY A 920 -5.46 6.23 42.80
N ASP A 921 -6.59 6.35 43.45
CA ASP A 921 -7.51 5.22 43.71
C ASP A 921 -8.14 4.71 42.36
N THR A 922 -8.30 5.60 41.40
CA THR A 922 -8.50 5.32 39.98
C THR A 922 -7.33 5.86 39.17
N THR A 923 -7.14 5.36 37.96
CA THR A 923 -6.07 5.84 37.07
C THR A 923 -6.68 6.68 35.95
N VAL A 924 -6.29 7.95 35.88
CA VAL A 924 -6.81 8.91 34.89
C VAL A 924 -5.75 9.20 33.84
N LEU A 925 -6.06 8.94 32.58
CA LEU A 925 -5.25 9.20 31.41
C LEU A 925 -5.79 10.43 30.68
N ASN A 926 -4.99 11.47 30.58
CA ASN A 926 -5.27 12.63 29.73
C ASN A 926 -4.40 12.54 28.49
N LEU A 927 -5.01 12.20 27.37
CA LEU A 927 -4.38 12.05 26.08
C LEU A 927 -4.49 13.36 25.27
N ASN A 928 -3.34 13.88 24.82
CA ASN A 928 -3.31 14.97 23.87
C ASN A 928 -3.48 14.40 22.44
N THR A 929 -4.61 14.67 21.81
CA THR A 929 -4.97 14.22 20.47
C THR A 929 -4.86 15.32 19.42
N SER A 930 -4.32 16.50 19.80
CA SER A 930 -4.07 17.57 18.81
C SER A 930 -3.09 17.08 17.74
N LEU A 931 -3.41 17.33 16.47
CA LEU A 931 -2.67 16.85 15.30
C LEU A 931 -2.62 15.30 15.15
N SER A 932 -3.47 14.57 15.85
CA SER A 932 -3.68 13.14 15.59
C SER A 932 -4.32 12.95 14.23
N THR A 933 -3.92 11.90 13.54
CA THR A 933 -4.51 11.45 12.27
C THR A 933 -5.33 10.16 12.42
N GLY A 934 -5.64 9.79 13.69
CA GLY A 934 -6.39 8.58 14.05
C GLY A 934 -5.52 7.44 14.60
N GLU A 935 -4.21 7.68 14.73
CA GLU A 935 -3.30 6.69 15.34
C GLU A 935 -3.64 6.40 16.79
N GLY A 936 -3.35 5.18 17.22
CA GLY A 936 -3.53 4.76 18.61
C GLY A 936 -2.29 4.98 19.47
N TYR A 937 -2.49 5.40 20.71
CA TYR A 937 -1.43 5.67 21.70
C TYR A 937 -1.49 4.67 22.84
N GLU A 938 -0.33 4.15 23.26
CA GLU A 938 -0.20 3.06 24.21
C GLU A 938 0.26 3.53 25.60
N ALA A 939 -0.26 2.86 26.63
CA ALA A 939 0.24 2.96 27.99
C ALA A 939 0.25 1.58 28.67
N VAL A 940 1.29 1.30 29.45
CA VAL A 940 1.53 0.02 30.13
C VAL A 940 1.67 0.25 31.63
N PHE A 941 1.00 -0.58 32.40
CA PHE A 941 0.93 -0.50 33.84
C PHE A 941 1.16 -1.86 34.52
N THR A 942 1.58 -1.82 35.78
CA THR A 942 1.45 -2.96 36.69
C THR A 942 0.38 -2.67 37.75
N GLU A 943 -0.31 -3.69 38.19
CA GLU A 943 -1.25 -3.53 39.30
C GLU A 943 -0.48 -3.24 40.61
N ILE A 944 -1.02 -2.32 41.40
CA ILE A 944 -0.56 -2.16 42.78
C ILE A 944 -1.33 -3.19 43.59
N GLY A 945 -0.66 -4.26 44.03
CA GLY A 945 -1.27 -5.39 44.72
C GLY A 945 -2.33 -4.95 45.75
N ALA A 946 -3.45 -5.69 45.73
CA ALA A 946 -4.57 -5.50 46.65
C ALA A 946 -4.15 -5.79 48.10
#